data_c9fe9a0c5b0cb80e28db3d62093d2500
#
_entry.id   c9fe9a0c5b0cb80e28db3d62093d2500
#
_cell.length_a   1.000
_cell.length_b   1.000
_cell.length_c   1.000
_cell.angle_alpha   90.00
_cell.angle_beta   90.00
_cell.angle_gamma   90.00
#
_symmetry.space_group_name_H-M   'P 1'
#
loop_
_entity.id
_entity.type
_entity.pdbx_description
1 polymer ?
#
loop_
_entity_poly.entity_id
_entity_poly.type
_entity_poly.pdbx_seq_one_letter_code
_entity_poly.pdbx_strand_id
1 'polypeptide(L)'
;MILLKRTLQFFIICTLLGLITLISLYYYVKSDIPSVQVLKDVQLQTPMQVFTKDGLLINQFGEKRRIPVTINEIPTPLINAFLATEDNRFYSHIGIDPIGIVRSALVLISTGEKKQGASTITMQLARNFFLTREKAYIRKVKEIFIALHIENILTKDEILELYLNKIELGNRAFGIGAAAQVYYGKELKDLTLAQMAMIAGLPKAPSALNPIRNPTRAKSRRNVVLGRMLTEKYITQSEYNDATNQPITAYFHGAEIDLYAPYISEMVRAEMVARYGIDKAYNSGYKIFTTVESKVQQAAQTALINNLHNYDMRHGFRGPVKVLWEQETQPALSKSQIINELQNVQELGSLKIAVVVAVNEKTADVILKNGTQSTLTWDNLKWARKYITRYRQSFAPKAATDILAPGMQIWLRKNNDDSYLLSQIPEPSSAIVSLNPQDGRIKAIVGGYSFEQSQYNRAVQAKRQVGSNIKPFIYSAALEKGYTLASILNDAPINQWDKSQGVAWRPKNSPAIYNGPIRIRRALAQSKNVISVRLLRGVGLQRTADHLLKFGFKDEDINRSESLALGSASITPLELARGMSAFANGGHLIEPYFISQIQDPYGNILFKTNPVVVCDEEMNEATTIATNFTTQNNENKTNQIAQCAPRIISKQNAFLIADAMHSGIWGGGSWAQKTGWSGTGWRAQSLDRRDLSGKTGTTNDSVDTWFSGFNKNVLTSVWVGFDNPGNTLGRSTYNNNLDSSQISGAESGAKTAQPAWIEFMKAALEGIPEAPIEPPEGLVSIRIDLATGLLSHKNDYTSRFEYFDKGTAPTKYVLSQPTDIFEEETKTEEELF
;
A
#
# COMPACT_ATOMS: atom_id res chain seq x y z
N MET A 1 83.40 21.26 -22.66
CA MET A 1 83.29 19.91 -22.07
C MET A 1 82.94 19.92 -20.57
N ILE A 2 83.58 20.74 -19.71
CA ILE A 2 83.38 20.79 -18.24
C ILE A 2 81.95 21.31 -17.88
N LEU A 3 81.39 22.27 -18.57
CA LEU A 3 80.04 22.80 -18.34
C LEU A 3 78.96 21.73 -18.64
N LEU A 4 79.14 20.97 -19.72
CA LEU A 4 78.26 19.91 -20.14
C LEU A 4 78.25 18.73 -19.14
N LYS A 5 79.43 18.40 -18.56
CA LYS A 5 79.54 17.40 -17.49
C LYS A 5 78.84 17.88 -16.19
N ARG A 6 79.00 19.14 -15.79
CA ARG A 6 78.33 19.68 -14.59
C ARG A 6 76.84 19.79 -14.74
N THR A 7 76.31 20.16 -15.90
CA THR A 7 74.89 20.13 -16.17
C THR A 7 74.32 18.71 -16.19
N LEU A 8 75.05 17.75 -16.78
CA LEU A 8 74.64 16.35 -16.76
C LEU A 8 74.66 15.78 -15.31
N GLN A 9 75.65 16.09 -14.51
CA GLN A 9 75.76 15.68 -13.10
C GLN A 9 74.61 16.31 -12.27
N PHE A 10 74.31 17.59 -12.48
CA PHE A 10 73.19 18.27 -11.86
C PHE A 10 71.84 17.60 -12.21
N PHE A 11 71.61 17.23 -13.47
CA PHE A 11 70.43 16.51 -13.92
C PHE A 11 70.32 15.10 -13.28
N ILE A 12 71.43 14.35 -13.17
CA ILE A 12 71.47 13.06 -12.55
C ILE A 12 71.16 13.16 -11.04
N ILE A 13 71.73 14.15 -10.34
CA ILE A 13 71.47 14.37 -8.92
C ILE A 13 70.00 14.75 -8.68
N CYS A 14 69.46 15.65 -9.49
CA CYS A 14 68.03 16.02 -9.42
C CYS A 14 67.12 14.82 -9.68
N THR A 15 67.48 13.96 -10.65
CA THR A 15 66.72 12.73 -10.95
C THR A 15 66.76 11.73 -9.81
N LEU A 16 67.95 11.53 -9.20
CA LEU A 16 68.14 10.65 -8.04
C LEU A 16 67.39 11.17 -6.81
N LEU A 17 67.51 12.49 -6.53
CA LEU A 17 66.71 13.12 -5.45
C LEU A 17 65.21 12.99 -5.68
N GLY A 18 64.71 13.16 -6.92
CA GLY A 18 63.37 12.95 -7.31
C GLY A 18 62.91 11.50 -7.09
N LEU A 19 63.78 10.53 -7.44
CA LEU A 19 63.49 9.09 -7.25
C LEU A 19 63.44 8.71 -5.77
N ILE A 20 64.40 9.20 -4.96
CA ILE A 20 64.40 8.99 -3.51
C ILE A 20 63.16 9.61 -2.86
N THR A 21 62.77 10.79 -3.27
CA THR A 21 61.54 11.45 -2.77
C THR A 21 60.31 10.63 -3.12
N LEU A 22 60.20 10.11 -4.35
CA LEU A 22 59.10 9.26 -4.79
C LEU A 22 59.04 7.93 -4.00
N ILE A 23 60.20 7.29 -3.78
CA ILE A 23 60.28 6.06 -3.00
C ILE A 23 59.92 6.32 -1.54
N SER A 24 60.43 7.39 -0.93
CA SER A 24 60.10 7.78 0.46
C SER A 24 58.63 8.08 0.60
N LEU A 25 58.03 8.76 -0.38
CA LEU A 25 56.62 9.11 -0.44
C LEU A 25 55.73 7.85 -0.59
N TYR A 26 56.20 6.88 -1.41
CA TYR A 26 55.51 5.59 -1.54
C TYR A 26 55.49 4.81 -0.20
N TYR A 27 56.65 4.70 0.47
CA TYR A 27 56.69 4.01 1.76
C TYR A 27 55.88 4.73 2.84
N TYR A 28 55.82 6.06 2.81
CA TYR A 28 55.00 6.86 3.71
C TYR A 28 53.50 6.63 3.53
N VAL A 29 53.03 6.42 2.29
CA VAL A 29 51.60 6.27 1.95
C VAL A 29 51.18 4.79 1.85
N LYS A 30 52.14 3.84 1.76
CA LYS A 30 51.88 2.40 1.51
C LYS A 30 50.97 1.76 2.54
N SER A 31 51.09 2.12 3.83
CA SER A 31 50.21 1.60 4.91
C SER A 31 48.78 2.05 4.78
N ASP A 32 48.52 3.18 4.11
CA ASP A 32 47.22 3.78 3.97
C ASP A 32 46.56 3.47 2.61
N ILE A 33 47.22 2.69 1.74
CA ILE A 33 46.66 2.29 0.44
C ILE A 33 45.72 1.11 0.66
N PRO A 34 44.40 1.25 0.41
CA PRO A 34 43.44 0.17 0.56
C PRO A 34 43.65 -0.93 -0.51
N SER A 35 43.25 -2.17 -0.20
CA SER A 35 43.25 -3.26 -1.16
C SER A 35 42.33 -2.96 -2.35
N VAL A 36 42.93 -2.88 -3.54
CA VAL A 36 42.21 -2.58 -4.80
C VAL A 36 41.48 -3.81 -5.33
N GLN A 37 41.75 -5.00 -4.80
CA GLN A 37 41.03 -6.24 -5.17
C GLN A 37 39.53 -6.14 -4.90
N VAL A 38 39.11 -5.30 -3.93
CA VAL A 38 37.70 -4.99 -3.66
C VAL A 38 36.98 -4.44 -4.89
N LEU A 39 37.69 -3.88 -5.89
CA LEU A 39 37.05 -3.38 -7.12
C LEU A 39 36.54 -4.49 -8.04
N LYS A 40 37.06 -5.72 -7.94
CA LYS A 40 36.56 -6.87 -8.72
C LYS A 40 35.18 -7.34 -8.26
N ASP A 41 34.88 -7.13 -6.97
CA ASP A 41 33.65 -7.58 -6.33
C ASP A 41 32.75 -6.39 -5.90
N VAL A 42 32.94 -5.22 -6.52
CA VAL A 42 32.16 -4.02 -6.13
C VAL A 42 30.70 -4.19 -6.46
N GLN A 43 29.89 -4.40 -5.43
CA GLN A 43 28.46 -4.19 -5.51
C GLN A 43 28.19 -2.68 -5.43
N LEU A 44 27.82 -2.09 -6.56
CA LEU A 44 27.41 -0.68 -6.61
C LEU A 44 26.14 -0.50 -5.80
N GLN A 45 26.15 0.46 -4.86
CA GLN A 45 24.98 0.77 -4.04
C GLN A 45 23.80 1.15 -4.93
N THR A 46 22.86 0.24 -5.07
CA THR A 46 21.63 0.39 -5.85
C THR A 46 20.43 0.46 -4.87
N PRO A 47 19.46 1.35 -5.08
CA PRO A 47 18.31 1.43 -4.20
C PRO A 47 17.45 0.17 -4.30
N MET A 48 16.80 -0.18 -3.20
CA MET A 48 15.78 -1.21 -3.13
C MET A 48 14.53 -0.76 -3.91
N GLN A 49 13.98 -1.62 -4.73
CA GLN A 49 12.78 -1.38 -5.53
C GLN A 49 11.66 -2.33 -5.11
N VAL A 50 10.44 -1.80 -4.96
CA VAL A 50 9.26 -2.55 -4.58
C VAL A 50 8.26 -2.53 -5.73
N PHE A 51 7.84 -3.71 -6.16
CA PHE A 51 6.94 -3.91 -7.29
C PHE A 51 5.64 -4.58 -6.86
N THR A 52 4.57 -4.32 -7.61
CA THR A 52 3.35 -5.12 -7.58
C THR A 52 3.62 -6.52 -8.12
N LYS A 53 2.65 -7.43 -7.97
CA LYS A 53 2.68 -8.77 -8.56
C LYS A 53 2.76 -8.72 -10.10
N ASP A 54 2.14 -7.73 -10.71
CA ASP A 54 2.08 -7.49 -12.16
C ASP A 54 3.22 -6.57 -12.66
N GLY A 55 4.22 -6.28 -11.81
CA GLY A 55 5.49 -5.66 -12.20
C GLY A 55 5.53 -4.13 -12.19
N LEU A 56 4.50 -3.44 -11.70
CA LEU A 56 4.50 -1.99 -11.58
C LEU A 56 5.29 -1.53 -10.35
N LEU A 57 6.06 -0.45 -10.48
CA LEU A 57 6.87 0.11 -9.40
C LEU A 57 5.98 0.82 -8.37
N ILE A 58 6.03 0.36 -7.11
CA ILE A 58 5.30 0.97 -5.98
C ILE A 58 6.16 2.02 -5.29
N ASN A 59 7.44 1.71 -5.06
CA ASN A 59 8.36 2.61 -4.36
C ASN A 59 9.82 2.22 -4.58
N GLN A 60 10.71 3.18 -4.27
CA GLN A 60 12.14 2.99 -4.30
C GLN A 60 12.76 3.56 -3.03
N PHE A 61 13.54 2.74 -2.29
CA PHE A 61 14.20 3.12 -1.05
C PHE A 61 15.71 3.16 -1.21
N GLY A 62 16.34 4.27 -0.89
CA GLY A 62 17.80 4.50 -0.95
C GLY A 62 18.11 5.95 -1.29
N GLU A 63 19.27 6.42 -0.81
CA GLU A 63 19.68 7.82 -1.02
C GLU A 63 20.24 8.07 -2.42
N LYS A 64 20.85 7.05 -3.04
CA LYS A 64 21.61 7.16 -4.29
C LYS A 64 20.87 6.44 -5.40
N ARG A 65 20.59 7.15 -6.47
CA ARG A 65 20.03 6.55 -7.69
C ARG A 65 21.16 6.02 -8.52
N ARG A 66 21.18 4.72 -8.77
CA ARG A 66 22.12 4.05 -9.70
C ARG A 66 21.38 3.05 -10.56
N ILE A 67 21.74 3.05 -11.83
CA ILE A 67 21.31 2.08 -12.82
C ILE A 67 22.63 1.56 -13.42
N PRO A 68 23.16 0.43 -12.92
CA PRO A 68 24.38 -0.15 -13.45
C PRO A 68 24.22 -0.52 -14.93
N VAL A 69 25.25 -0.24 -15.71
CA VAL A 69 25.29 -0.56 -17.13
C VAL A 69 26.63 -1.23 -17.43
N THR A 70 26.62 -2.24 -18.29
CA THR A 70 27.84 -2.86 -18.78
C THR A 70 28.46 -2.03 -19.89
N ILE A 71 29.76 -2.16 -20.15
CA ILE A 71 30.45 -1.36 -21.18
C ILE A 71 29.82 -1.54 -22.58
N ASN A 72 29.28 -2.73 -22.87
CA ASN A 72 28.64 -3.06 -24.14
C ASN A 72 27.26 -2.39 -24.33
N GLU A 73 26.62 -1.96 -23.25
CA GLU A 73 25.33 -1.26 -23.28
C GLU A 73 25.49 0.25 -23.44
N ILE A 74 26.73 0.75 -23.37
CA ILE A 74 27.00 2.19 -23.43
C ILE A 74 27.21 2.60 -24.89
N PRO A 75 26.41 3.54 -25.43
CA PRO A 75 26.64 4.06 -26.79
C PRO A 75 28.03 4.63 -26.97
N THR A 76 28.71 4.24 -28.04
CA THR A 76 30.07 4.71 -28.38
C THR A 76 30.20 6.24 -28.38
N PRO A 77 29.22 7.05 -28.90
CA PRO A 77 29.30 8.52 -28.81
C PRO A 77 29.34 9.05 -27.37
N LEU A 78 28.71 8.37 -26.41
CA LEU A 78 28.74 8.75 -24.99
C LEU A 78 30.13 8.43 -24.38
N ILE A 79 30.69 7.26 -24.66
CA ILE A 79 32.07 6.93 -24.27
C ILE A 79 33.03 7.99 -24.82
N ASN A 80 32.96 8.30 -26.11
CA ASN A 80 33.79 9.30 -26.76
C ASN A 80 33.65 10.69 -26.16
N ALA A 81 32.45 11.08 -25.72
CA ALA A 81 32.22 12.36 -25.06
C ALA A 81 32.96 12.44 -23.70
N PHE A 82 32.96 11.37 -22.90
CA PHE A 82 33.73 11.30 -21.65
C PHE A 82 35.22 11.28 -21.93
N LEU A 83 35.71 10.46 -22.86
CA LEU A 83 37.13 10.39 -23.23
C LEU A 83 37.63 11.74 -23.71
N ALA A 84 36.97 12.37 -24.68
CA ALA A 84 37.33 13.70 -25.18
C ALA A 84 37.40 14.76 -24.10
N THR A 85 36.56 14.62 -23.06
CA THR A 85 36.44 15.66 -22.04
C THR A 85 37.32 15.46 -20.84
N GLU A 86 37.43 14.22 -20.34
CA GLU A 86 38.11 13.91 -19.09
C GLU A 86 39.51 13.32 -19.33
N ASP A 87 39.69 12.49 -20.37
CA ASP A 87 40.97 11.77 -20.59
C ASP A 87 41.06 11.26 -22.02
N ASN A 88 41.49 12.09 -22.96
CA ASN A 88 41.55 11.76 -24.39
C ASN A 88 42.61 10.67 -24.75
N ARG A 89 43.55 10.38 -23.85
CA ARG A 89 44.56 9.35 -24.01
C ARG A 89 44.42 8.18 -23.07
N PHE A 90 43.23 7.99 -22.54
CA PHE A 90 42.93 6.95 -21.56
C PHE A 90 43.46 5.57 -21.90
N TYR A 91 43.31 5.13 -23.14
CA TYR A 91 43.77 3.82 -23.60
C TYR A 91 45.31 3.73 -23.82
N SER A 92 46.03 4.85 -23.81
CA SER A 92 47.46 4.90 -24.13
C SER A 92 48.40 5.08 -22.95
N HIS A 93 47.89 5.35 -21.76
CA HIS A 93 48.71 5.52 -20.55
C HIS A 93 48.38 4.45 -19.47
N ILE A 94 49.23 4.33 -18.46
CA ILE A 94 49.18 3.34 -17.36
C ILE A 94 48.56 3.92 -16.08
N GLY A 95 47.41 4.63 -16.20
CA GLY A 95 46.74 5.25 -15.05
C GLY A 95 47.13 6.68 -14.73
N ILE A 96 48.32 7.07 -15.16
CA ILE A 96 48.87 8.44 -15.11
C ILE A 96 49.20 8.87 -16.51
N ASP A 97 48.89 10.09 -16.87
CA ASP A 97 49.28 10.71 -18.14
C ASP A 97 50.50 11.65 -17.96
N PRO A 98 51.75 11.19 -18.16
CA PRO A 98 52.93 12.02 -17.98
C PRO A 98 52.95 13.24 -18.92
N ILE A 99 52.53 13.04 -20.21
CA ILE A 99 52.49 14.10 -21.20
C ILE A 99 51.45 15.18 -20.84
N GLY A 100 50.28 14.75 -20.29
CA GLY A 100 49.26 15.63 -19.73
C GLY A 100 49.74 16.43 -18.54
N ILE A 101 50.55 15.84 -17.65
CA ILE A 101 51.15 16.53 -16.51
C ILE A 101 52.13 17.60 -16.99
N VAL A 102 53.02 17.26 -17.89
CA VAL A 102 53.99 18.23 -18.45
C VAL A 102 53.25 19.39 -19.18
N ARG A 103 52.29 19.06 -20.02
CA ARG A 103 51.45 20.05 -20.71
C ARG A 103 50.73 20.99 -19.72
N SER A 104 50.11 20.44 -18.68
CA SER A 104 49.40 21.24 -17.65
C SER A 104 50.36 22.11 -16.84
N ALA A 105 51.60 21.63 -16.58
CA ALA A 105 52.64 22.41 -15.92
C ALA A 105 53.13 23.57 -16.78
N LEU A 106 53.36 23.36 -18.10
CA LEU A 106 53.73 24.42 -19.04
C LEU A 106 52.62 25.48 -19.16
N VAL A 107 51.32 25.09 -19.21
CA VAL A 107 50.20 26.04 -19.24
C VAL A 107 50.15 26.85 -17.93
N LEU A 108 50.35 26.23 -16.79
CA LEU A 108 50.40 26.94 -15.50
C LEU A 108 51.55 27.94 -15.43
N ILE A 109 52.74 27.56 -15.88
CA ILE A 109 53.89 28.46 -15.90
C ILE A 109 53.68 29.61 -16.88
N SER A 110 53.10 29.36 -18.08
CA SER A 110 52.93 30.39 -19.12
C SER A 110 51.74 31.31 -18.85
N THR A 111 50.69 30.89 -18.15
CA THR A 111 49.47 31.68 -17.94
C THR A 111 49.24 32.14 -16.51
N GLY A 112 49.99 31.58 -15.55
CA GLY A 112 49.78 31.77 -14.10
C GLY A 112 48.49 31.20 -13.55
N GLU A 113 47.64 30.56 -14.38
CA GLU A 113 46.35 30.07 -14.05
C GLU A 113 46.19 28.57 -14.28
N LYS A 114 45.50 27.86 -13.38
CA LYS A 114 45.15 26.41 -13.53
C LYS A 114 44.06 26.20 -14.59
N LYS A 115 44.39 26.40 -15.88
CA LYS A 115 43.43 26.26 -16.99
C LYS A 115 43.18 24.83 -17.43
N GLN A 116 44.11 23.89 -17.17
CA GLN A 116 44.03 22.48 -17.54
C GLN A 116 44.23 21.57 -16.32
N GLY A 117 43.44 20.49 -16.22
CA GLY A 117 43.65 19.43 -15.25
C GLY A 117 44.50 18.29 -15.82
N ALA A 118 45.28 17.65 -14.95
CA ALA A 118 46.13 16.50 -15.31
C ALA A 118 45.66 15.20 -14.62
N SER A 119 44.38 15.14 -14.19
CA SER A 119 43.83 13.95 -13.56
C SER A 119 43.24 13.04 -14.62
N THR A 120 43.62 11.78 -14.63
CA THR A 120 43.07 10.75 -15.52
C THR A 120 41.77 10.15 -14.98
N ILE A 121 41.02 9.42 -15.81
CA ILE A 121 39.83 8.64 -15.41
C ILE A 121 40.15 7.69 -14.28
N THR A 122 41.30 6.96 -14.37
CA THR A 122 41.74 6.02 -13.33
C THR A 122 42.03 6.72 -12.00
N MET A 123 42.66 7.91 -12.01
CA MET A 123 42.85 8.73 -10.80
C MET A 123 41.53 9.24 -10.21
N GLN A 124 40.54 9.58 -11.03
CA GLN A 124 39.23 9.96 -10.59
C GLN A 124 38.50 8.76 -9.99
N LEU A 125 38.64 7.57 -10.58
CA LEU A 125 38.10 6.33 -10.05
C LEU A 125 38.68 6.03 -8.66
N ALA A 126 40.02 6.10 -8.53
CA ALA A 126 40.76 5.92 -7.28
C ALA A 126 40.22 6.87 -6.19
N ARG A 127 40.03 8.14 -6.51
CA ARG A 127 39.47 9.13 -5.61
C ARG A 127 38.03 8.80 -5.18
N ASN A 128 37.16 8.39 -6.12
CA ASN A 128 35.76 8.16 -5.87
C ASN A 128 35.46 6.89 -5.07
N PHE A 129 36.39 5.92 -5.04
CA PHE A 129 36.22 4.67 -4.30
C PHE A 129 36.91 4.68 -2.94
N PHE A 130 38.14 5.25 -2.86
CA PHE A 130 39.05 4.99 -1.73
C PHE A 130 39.36 6.22 -0.89
N LEU A 131 39.13 7.45 -1.41
CA LEU A 131 39.64 8.64 -0.73
C LEU A 131 38.50 9.50 -0.21
N THR A 132 38.60 9.90 1.05
CA THR A 132 37.70 10.81 1.74
C THR A 132 38.26 12.23 1.83
N ARG A 133 37.77 13.09 2.72
CA ARG A 133 38.16 14.50 2.87
C ARG A 133 39.55 14.67 3.52
N GLU A 134 40.61 14.29 2.82
CA GLU A 134 42.00 14.53 3.25
C GLU A 134 42.59 15.82 2.67
N LYS A 135 43.76 16.23 3.24
CA LYS A 135 44.51 17.40 2.68
C LYS A 135 44.88 17.16 1.21
N ALA A 136 44.66 18.16 0.37
CA ALA A 136 44.67 18.08 -1.09
C ALA A 136 45.95 17.45 -1.69
N TYR A 137 47.13 17.72 -1.12
CA TYR A 137 48.41 17.20 -1.62
C TYR A 137 48.59 15.71 -1.32
N ILE A 138 48.37 15.28 -0.11
CA ILE A 138 48.51 13.87 0.31
C ILE A 138 47.52 13.01 -0.48
N ARG A 139 46.30 13.47 -0.58
CA ARG A 139 45.25 12.82 -1.41
C ARG A 139 45.70 12.64 -2.86
N LYS A 140 46.36 13.66 -3.47
CA LYS A 140 46.85 13.57 -4.85
C LYS A 140 47.91 12.52 -5.04
N VAL A 141 48.79 12.36 -4.07
CA VAL A 141 49.81 11.30 -4.06
C VAL A 141 49.15 9.92 -3.95
N LYS A 142 48.18 9.76 -3.05
CA LYS A 142 47.43 8.51 -2.91
C LYS A 142 46.66 8.19 -4.22
N GLU A 143 46.02 9.16 -4.86
CA GLU A 143 45.33 8.99 -6.16
C GLU A 143 46.27 8.38 -7.21
N ILE A 144 47.53 8.84 -7.27
CA ILE A 144 48.52 8.38 -8.24
C ILE A 144 48.88 6.90 -7.97
N PHE A 145 49.25 6.55 -6.76
CA PHE A 145 49.63 5.17 -6.44
C PHE A 145 48.49 4.17 -6.53
N ILE A 146 47.31 4.57 -6.12
CA ILE A 146 46.10 3.73 -6.27
C ILE A 146 45.75 3.55 -7.74
N ALA A 147 45.87 4.60 -8.57
CA ALA A 147 45.59 4.52 -10.02
C ALA A 147 46.54 3.52 -10.71
N LEU A 148 47.84 3.57 -10.40
CA LEU A 148 48.82 2.59 -10.90
C LEU A 148 48.48 1.16 -10.47
N HIS A 149 47.99 1.00 -9.26
CA HIS A 149 47.59 -0.31 -8.74
C HIS A 149 46.31 -0.85 -9.39
N ILE A 150 45.34 0.03 -9.66
CA ILE A 150 44.11 -0.29 -10.40
C ILE A 150 44.42 -0.84 -11.79
N GLU A 151 45.32 -0.15 -12.55
CA GLU A 151 45.68 -0.54 -13.91
C GLU A 151 46.44 -1.89 -14.00
N ASN A 152 47.05 -2.32 -12.91
CA ASN A 152 47.67 -3.66 -12.83
C ASN A 152 46.66 -4.79 -12.59
N ILE A 153 45.42 -4.47 -12.13
CA ILE A 153 44.45 -5.47 -11.71
C ILE A 153 43.25 -5.52 -12.67
N LEU A 154 42.89 -4.38 -13.27
CA LEU A 154 41.71 -4.20 -14.14
C LEU A 154 42.13 -3.81 -15.55
N THR A 155 41.36 -4.25 -16.54
CA THR A 155 41.47 -3.81 -17.92
C THR A 155 40.95 -2.38 -18.07
N LYS A 156 41.29 -1.72 -19.17
CA LYS A 156 40.83 -0.35 -19.49
C LYS A 156 39.30 -0.28 -19.55
N ASP A 157 38.64 -1.27 -20.12
CA ASP A 157 37.21 -1.32 -20.25
C ASP A 157 36.53 -1.51 -18.89
N GLU A 158 37.07 -2.35 -18.01
CA GLU A 158 36.58 -2.50 -16.65
C GLU A 158 36.76 -1.20 -15.81
N ILE A 159 37.88 -0.49 -15.97
CA ILE A 159 38.11 0.80 -15.33
C ILE A 159 37.07 1.84 -15.79
N LEU A 160 36.83 1.89 -17.10
CA LEU A 160 35.87 2.83 -17.70
C LEU A 160 34.44 2.50 -17.26
N GLU A 161 34.05 1.24 -17.27
CA GLU A 161 32.75 0.77 -16.79
C GLU A 161 32.52 1.16 -15.33
N LEU A 162 33.48 0.87 -14.44
CA LEU A 162 33.39 1.26 -13.03
C LEU A 162 33.31 2.76 -12.84
N TYR A 163 34.09 3.55 -13.60
CA TYR A 163 34.05 5.00 -13.55
C TYR A 163 32.69 5.56 -13.96
N LEU A 164 32.17 5.12 -15.11
CA LEU A 164 30.91 5.58 -15.67
C LEU A 164 29.70 5.18 -14.78
N ASN A 165 29.80 4.10 -14.03
CA ASN A 165 28.78 3.66 -13.06
C ASN A 165 28.91 4.34 -11.68
N LYS A 166 30.10 4.90 -11.33
CA LYS A 166 30.34 5.44 -9.97
C LYS A 166 30.21 6.93 -9.89
N ILE A 167 30.47 7.67 -10.96
CA ILE A 167 30.62 9.11 -10.94
C ILE A 167 29.32 9.81 -10.56
N GLU A 168 29.41 10.85 -9.71
CA GLU A 168 28.28 11.71 -9.35
C GLU A 168 28.01 12.72 -10.47
N LEU A 169 26.77 12.79 -10.94
CA LEU A 169 26.30 13.61 -12.06
C LEU A 169 25.23 14.64 -11.67
N GLY A 170 25.04 14.87 -10.35
CA GLY A 170 24.06 15.82 -9.80
C GLY A 170 22.66 15.21 -9.63
N ASN A 171 21.77 15.91 -8.93
CA ASN A 171 20.41 15.45 -8.58
C ASN A 171 20.39 14.01 -7.97
N ARG A 172 21.42 13.67 -7.19
CA ARG A 172 21.63 12.32 -6.62
C ARG A 172 21.78 11.21 -7.66
N ALA A 173 22.02 11.54 -8.93
CA ALA A 173 22.33 10.58 -9.99
C ALA A 173 23.81 10.15 -9.89
N PHE A 174 24.04 8.88 -9.65
CA PHE A 174 25.36 8.26 -9.63
C PHE A 174 25.45 7.26 -10.79
N GLY A 175 26.39 7.54 -11.71
CA GLY A 175 26.57 6.83 -12.97
C GLY A 175 25.67 7.36 -14.09
N ILE A 176 26.10 7.03 -15.33
CA ILE A 176 25.48 7.55 -16.58
C ILE A 176 24.06 7.02 -16.80
N GLY A 177 23.77 5.75 -16.44
CA GLY A 177 22.43 5.18 -16.56
C GLY A 177 21.43 5.95 -15.70
N ALA A 178 21.78 6.26 -14.45
CA ALA A 178 20.94 7.08 -13.58
C ALA A 178 20.80 8.52 -14.07
N ALA A 179 21.85 9.11 -14.65
CA ALA A 179 21.79 10.45 -15.21
C ALA A 179 20.87 10.52 -16.43
N ALA A 180 20.90 9.54 -17.32
CA ALA A 180 19.99 9.45 -18.47
C ALA A 180 18.52 9.43 -17.99
N GLN A 181 18.21 8.61 -16.99
CA GLN A 181 16.87 8.51 -16.43
C GLN A 181 16.47 9.81 -15.70
N VAL A 182 17.34 10.34 -14.82
CA VAL A 182 17.03 11.52 -14.00
C VAL A 182 16.85 12.80 -14.81
N TYR A 183 17.64 12.99 -15.86
CA TYR A 183 17.59 14.22 -16.67
C TYR A 183 16.69 14.15 -17.89
N TYR A 184 16.47 12.94 -18.44
CA TYR A 184 15.78 12.77 -19.73
C TYR A 184 14.68 11.71 -19.72
N GLY A 185 14.55 10.87 -18.66
CA GLY A 185 13.58 9.77 -18.62
C GLY A 185 13.80 8.71 -19.69
N LYS A 186 15.08 8.50 -20.11
CA LYS A 186 15.45 7.67 -21.26
C LYS A 186 16.50 6.64 -20.92
N GLU A 187 16.52 5.56 -21.69
CA GLU A 187 17.67 4.65 -21.72
C GLU A 187 18.87 5.30 -22.45
N LEU A 188 20.07 4.80 -22.22
CA LEU A 188 21.30 5.37 -22.80
C LEU A 188 21.25 5.36 -24.34
N LYS A 189 20.69 4.30 -24.96
CA LYS A 189 20.59 4.15 -26.42
C LYS A 189 19.68 5.20 -27.08
N ASP A 190 18.73 5.77 -26.32
CA ASP A 190 17.72 6.71 -26.82
C ASP A 190 18.13 8.18 -26.66
N LEU A 191 19.33 8.42 -26.12
CA LEU A 191 19.86 9.76 -25.93
C LEU A 191 20.35 10.36 -27.25
N THR A 192 20.07 11.64 -27.48
CA THR A 192 20.67 12.39 -28.59
C THR A 192 22.15 12.75 -28.29
N LEU A 193 22.93 13.05 -29.31
CA LEU A 193 24.33 13.47 -29.15
C LEU A 193 24.44 14.67 -28.17
N ALA A 194 23.54 15.64 -28.27
CA ALA A 194 23.51 16.80 -27.37
C ALA A 194 23.23 16.41 -25.91
N GLN A 195 22.36 15.39 -25.67
CA GLN A 195 22.06 14.86 -24.34
C GLN A 195 23.25 14.06 -23.78
N MET A 196 23.91 13.24 -24.61
CA MET A 196 25.15 12.54 -24.25
C MET A 196 26.28 13.49 -23.86
N ALA A 197 26.51 14.53 -24.66
CA ALA A 197 27.52 15.58 -24.37
C ALA A 197 27.15 16.38 -23.11
N MET A 198 25.88 16.57 -22.81
CA MET A 198 25.43 17.20 -21.56
C MET A 198 25.85 16.35 -20.37
N ILE A 199 25.54 15.05 -20.35
CA ILE A 199 25.89 14.13 -19.27
C ILE A 199 27.42 14.11 -19.08
N ALA A 200 28.20 13.98 -20.16
CA ALA A 200 29.66 13.98 -20.10
C ALA A 200 30.26 15.31 -19.61
N GLY A 201 29.50 16.40 -19.66
CA GLY A 201 29.92 17.70 -19.14
C GLY A 201 29.80 17.87 -17.63
N LEU A 202 28.97 17.05 -16.94
CA LEU A 202 28.61 17.22 -15.54
C LEU A 202 29.72 16.90 -14.52
N PRO A 203 30.63 15.93 -14.74
CA PRO A 203 31.67 15.54 -13.76
C PRO A 203 32.50 16.70 -13.22
N LYS A 204 32.71 17.74 -14.01
CA LYS A 204 33.52 18.92 -13.64
C LYS A 204 32.94 19.63 -12.42
N ALA A 205 31.61 19.81 -12.34
CA ALA A 205 30.93 20.50 -11.26
C ALA A 205 29.41 20.17 -11.29
N PRO A 206 29.00 18.98 -10.80
CA PRO A 206 27.63 18.46 -11.01
C PRO A 206 26.51 19.36 -10.53
N SER A 207 26.73 20.11 -9.43
CA SER A 207 25.74 21.05 -8.90
C SER A 207 25.70 22.37 -9.66
N ALA A 208 26.86 22.93 -10.04
CA ALA A 208 26.97 24.22 -10.72
C ALA A 208 26.60 24.17 -12.22
N LEU A 209 26.78 22.99 -12.82
CA LEU A 209 26.52 22.71 -14.24
C LEU A 209 25.20 21.94 -14.45
N ASN A 210 24.38 21.86 -13.42
CA ASN A 210 23.10 21.16 -13.45
C ASN A 210 22.17 21.76 -14.51
N PRO A 211 21.72 20.99 -15.53
CA PRO A 211 20.95 21.53 -16.64
C PRO A 211 19.52 21.97 -16.26
N ILE A 212 18.99 21.50 -15.13
CA ILE A 212 17.69 21.89 -14.61
C ILE A 212 17.78 23.22 -13.84
N ARG A 213 18.82 23.36 -12.97
CA ARG A 213 19.00 24.53 -12.12
C ARG A 213 19.71 25.70 -12.84
N ASN A 214 20.66 25.37 -13.71
CA ASN A 214 21.54 26.36 -14.37
C ASN A 214 21.64 26.07 -15.88
N PRO A 215 20.53 26.13 -16.66
CA PRO A 215 20.50 25.71 -18.06
C PRO A 215 21.52 26.43 -18.95
N THR A 216 21.75 27.74 -18.72
CA THR A 216 22.70 28.54 -19.50
C THR A 216 24.14 28.05 -19.31
N ARG A 217 24.59 27.82 -18.07
CA ARG A 217 25.93 27.28 -17.77
C ARG A 217 26.11 25.88 -18.29
N ALA A 218 25.05 25.04 -18.15
CA ALA A 218 25.03 23.69 -18.65
C ALA A 218 25.13 23.63 -20.18
N LYS A 219 24.41 24.51 -20.92
CA LYS A 219 24.51 24.63 -22.38
C LYS A 219 25.95 25.01 -22.81
N SER A 220 26.55 25.98 -22.15
CA SER A 220 27.93 26.38 -22.43
C SER A 220 28.90 25.21 -22.22
N ARG A 221 28.72 24.46 -21.12
CA ARG A 221 29.58 23.28 -20.85
C ARG A 221 29.34 22.12 -21.85
N ARG A 222 28.11 21.83 -22.23
CA ARG A 222 27.78 20.90 -23.30
C ARG A 222 28.51 21.21 -24.59
N ASN A 223 28.47 22.48 -24.99
CA ASN A 223 29.12 22.95 -26.22
C ASN A 223 30.65 22.83 -26.17
N VAL A 224 31.26 22.95 -24.96
CA VAL A 224 32.71 22.66 -24.77
C VAL A 224 32.99 21.17 -24.99
N VAL A 225 32.13 20.29 -24.52
CA VAL A 225 32.25 18.82 -24.75
C VAL A 225 32.17 18.49 -26.23
N LEU A 226 31.16 19.01 -26.94
CA LEU A 226 30.96 18.81 -28.35
C LEU A 226 32.18 19.35 -29.16
N GLY A 227 32.71 20.53 -28.80
CA GLY A 227 33.93 21.09 -29.43
C GLY A 227 35.16 20.20 -29.25
N ARG A 228 35.31 19.54 -28.09
CA ARG A 228 36.40 18.57 -27.87
C ARG A 228 36.18 17.30 -28.69
N MET A 229 34.93 16.77 -28.75
CA MET A 229 34.63 15.64 -29.62
C MET A 229 34.96 15.92 -31.11
N LEU A 230 34.66 17.13 -31.59
CA LEU A 230 35.04 17.54 -32.93
C LEU A 230 36.56 17.59 -33.13
N THR A 231 37.32 18.19 -32.14
CA THR A 231 38.77 18.26 -32.18
C THR A 231 39.42 16.87 -32.20
N GLU A 232 38.89 15.91 -31.45
CA GLU A 232 39.37 14.54 -31.41
C GLU A 232 38.82 13.70 -32.58
N LYS A 233 38.04 14.29 -33.52
CA LYS A 233 37.44 13.64 -34.70
C LYS A 233 36.45 12.51 -34.36
N TYR A 234 35.82 12.57 -33.22
CA TYR A 234 34.76 11.64 -32.84
C TYR A 234 33.39 12.01 -33.45
N ILE A 235 33.23 13.25 -33.87
CA ILE A 235 32.03 13.75 -34.57
C ILE A 235 32.44 14.62 -35.76
N THR A 236 31.56 14.72 -36.73
CA THR A 236 31.70 15.59 -37.89
C THR A 236 31.29 17.04 -37.60
N GLN A 237 31.68 18.00 -38.49
CA GLN A 237 31.27 19.41 -38.35
C GLN A 237 29.76 19.58 -38.44
N SER A 238 29.04 18.76 -39.21
CA SER A 238 27.57 18.78 -39.28
C SER A 238 26.95 18.39 -37.98
N GLU A 239 27.35 17.23 -37.40
CA GLU A 239 26.85 16.73 -36.11
C GLU A 239 27.12 17.72 -34.97
N TYR A 240 28.29 18.40 -34.98
CA TYR A 240 28.61 19.46 -34.03
C TYR A 240 27.63 20.64 -34.14
N ASN A 241 27.38 21.12 -35.36
CA ASN A 241 26.47 22.23 -35.59
C ASN A 241 25.05 21.88 -35.13
N ASP A 242 24.58 20.71 -35.52
CA ASP A 242 23.23 20.21 -35.16
C ASP A 242 23.07 20.05 -33.66
N ALA A 243 24.03 19.46 -32.95
CA ALA A 243 23.96 19.24 -31.50
C ALA A 243 24.09 20.52 -30.70
N THR A 244 24.92 21.52 -31.15
CA THR A 244 25.07 22.79 -30.46
C THR A 244 23.81 23.68 -30.55
N ASN A 245 23.05 23.57 -31.64
CA ASN A 245 21.80 24.29 -31.86
C ASN A 245 20.62 23.71 -31.06
N GLN A 246 20.67 22.45 -30.63
CA GLN A 246 19.57 21.84 -29.84
C GLN A 246 19.35 22.58 -28.53
N PRO A 247 18.08 22.80 -28.11
CA PRO A 247 17.75 23.38 -26.82
C PRO A 247 18.14 22.46 -25.68
N ILE A 248 18.12 22.98 -24.45
CA ILE A 248 18.18 22.13 -23.27
C ILE A 248 16.80 21.48 -23.05
N THR A 249 16.77 20.15 -23.05
CA THR A 249 15.53 19.33 -22.87
C THR A 249 15.52 18.62 -21.53
N ALA A 250 16.52 18.90 -20.66
CA ALA A 250 16.61 18.28 -19.36
C ALA A 250 15.53 18.84 -18.40
N TYR A 251 14.75 17.96 -17.81
CA TYR A 251 13.90 18.25 -16.66
C TYR A 251 13.98 17.08 -15.66
N PHE A 252 13.51 17.30 -14.45
CA PHE A 252 13.65 16.28 -13.41
C PHE A 252 12.64 15.15 -13.62
N HIS A 253 13.17 13.98 -13.97
CA HIS A 253 12.43 12.72 -13.95
C HIS A 253 12.71 12.04 -12.62
N GLY A 254 11.69 12.00 -11.75
CA GLY A 254 11.70 11.13 -10.56
C GLY A 254 11.79 9.66 -10.96
N ALA A 255 11.95 8.73 -10.01
CA ALA A 255 11.51 7.38 -10.28
C ALA A 255 10.00 7.51 -10.55
N GLU A 256 9.58 7.19 -11.76
CA GLU A 256 8.16 7.15 -12.09
C GLU A 256 7.56 6.03 -11.25
N ILE A 257 6.81 6.41 -10.22
CA ILE A 257 6.06 5.45 -9.39
C ILE A 257 4.77 5.18 -10.14
N ASP A 258 4.62 3.95 -10.62
CA ASP A 258 3.46 3.53 -11.41
C ASP A 258 2.21 3.42 -10.55
N LEU A 259 2.39 3.01 -9.29
CA LEU A 259 1.30 2.85 -8.32
C LEU A 259 1.68 3.44 -6.97
N TYR A 260 0.98 4.47 -6.53
CA TYR A 260 1.14 5.01 -5.18
C TYR A 260 0.51 4.08 -4.14
N ALA A 261 1.30 3.28 -3.43
CA ALA A 261 0.84 2.36 -2.39
C ALA A 261 1.81 2.35 -1.19
N PRO A 262 1.90 3.46 -0.42
CA PRO A 262 2.95 3.67 0.57
C PRO A 262 2.87 2.72 1.77
N TYR A 263 1.67 2.32 2.21
CA TYR A 263 1.53 1.41 3.36
C TYR A 263 2.14 0.03 3.08
N ILE A 264 1.91 -0.55 1.91
CA ILE A 264 2.52 -1.83 1.55
C ILE A 264 4.02 -1.68 1.33
N SER A 265 4.48 -0.60 0.71
CA SER A 265 5.91 -0.37 0.51
C SER A 265 6.66 -0.21 1.83
N GLU A 266 6.05 0.43 2.84
CA GLU A 266 6.63 0.54 4.18
C GLU A 266 6.66 -0.81 4.92
N MET A 267 5.64 -1.65 4.76
CA MET A 267 5.67 -3.03 5.26
C MET A 267 6.84 -3.82 4.65
N VAL A 268 7.04 -3.71 3.32
CA VAL A 268 8.17 -4.33 2.63
C VAL A 268 9.50 -3.79 3.14
N ARG A 269 9.64 -2.47 3.30
CA ARG A 269 10.85 -1.85 3.83
C ARG A 269 11.21 -2.39 5.23
N ALA A 270 10.22 -2.45 6.12
CA ALA A 270 10.41 -2.94 7.47
C ALA A 270 10.85 -4.42 7.48
N GLU A 271 10.21 -5.26 6.66
CA GLU A 271 10.56 -6.67 6.52
C GLU A 271 11.97 -6.87 5.96
N MET A 272 12.34 -6.10 4.91
CA MET A 272 13.68 -6.16 4.32
C MET A 272 14.78 -5.74 5.30
N VAL A 273 14.51 -4.70 6.10
CA VAL A 273 15.43 -4.26 7.16
C VAL A 273 15.55 -5.32 8.25
N ALA A 274 14.45 -5.98 8.63
CA ALA A 274 14.49 -7.07 9.61
C ALA A 274 15.27 -8.28 9.11
N ARG A 275 15.17 -8.64 7.82
CA ARG A 275 15.85 -9.80 7.22
C ARG A 275 17.34 -9.56 6.95
N TYR A 276 17.70 -8.41 6.41
CA TYR A 276 19.03 -8.16 5.85
C TYR A 276 19.83 -7.07 6.57
N GLY A 277 19.22 -6.35 7.52
CA GLY A 277 19.77 -5.15 8.15
C GLY A 277 19.65 -3.91 7.25
N ILE A 278 19.78 -2.73 7.85
CA ILE A 278 19.55 -1.43 7.18
C ILE A 278 20.45 -1.26 5.95
N ASP A 279 21.76 -1.47 6.11
CA ASP A 279 22.73 -1.18 5.05
C ASP A 279 22.52 -2.04 3.81
N LYS A 280 22.31 -3.34 3.98
CA LYS A 280 22.06 -4.26 2.86
C LYS A 280 20.70 -4.00 2.22
N ALA A 281 19.66 -3.81 3.02
CA ALA A 281 18.32 -3.55 2.51
C ALA A 281 18.29 -2.33 1.57
N TYR A 282 18.96 -1.22 1.94
CA TYR A 282 18.92 0.03 1.18
C TYR A 282 19.91 0.13 0.04
N ASN A 283 21.01 -0.66 0.07
CA ASN A 283 22.15 -0.43 -0.81
C ASN A 283 22.47 -1.59 -1.76
N SER A 284 21.83 -2.77 -1.61
CA SER A 284 22.11 -3.96 -2.42
C SER A 284 21.25 -4.10 -3.68
N GLY A 285 20.39 -3.14 -3.97
CA GLY A 285 19.59 -3.13 -5.20
C GLY A 285 18.53 -4.23 -5.30
N TYR A 286 18.05 -4.69 -4.17
CA TYR A 286 17.01 -5.72 -4.15
C TYR A 286 15.76 -5.28 -4.93
N LYS A 287 15.22 -6.19 -5.73
CA LYS A 287 13.92 -6.06 -6.40
C LYS A 287 12.93 -6.96 -5.67
N ILE A 288 11.96 -6.35 -5.01
CA ILE A 288 10.97 -7.05 -4.19
C ILE A 288 9.63 -7.02 -4.92
N PHE A 289 9.12 -8.21 -5.25
CA PHE A 289 7.79 -8.37 -5.82
C PHE A 289 6.81 -8.70 -4.71
N THR A 290 5.79 -7.88 -4.59
CA THR A 290 4.72 -8.10 -3.62
C THR A 290 3.65 -9.03 -4.19
N THR A 291 2.66 -9.37 -3.37
CA THR A 291 1.48 -10.13 -3.79
C THR A 291 0.33 -9.24 -4.26
N VAL A 292 0.41 -7.92 -4.04
CA VAL A 292 -0.67 -7.01 -4.41
C VAL A 292 -0.78 -6.84 -5.92
N GLU A 293 -2.00 -6.82 -6.42
CA GLU A 293 -2.32 -6.59 -7.83
C GLU A 293 -2.63 -5.10 -8.02
N SER A 294 -2.02 -4.44 -9.01
CA SER A 294 -2.09 -2.98 -9.18
C SER A 294 -3.53 -2.45 -9.24
N LYS A 295 -4.36 -3.05 -10.09
CA LYS A 295 -5.78 -2.67 -10.26
C LYS A 295 -6.57 -2.82 -8.95
N VAL A 296 -6.34 -3.93 -8.22
CA VAL A 296 -7.04 -4.23 -6.97
C VAL A 296 -6.57 -3.28 -5.86
N GLN A 297 -5.27 -3.01 -5.77
CA GLN A 297 -4.71 -2.06 -4.81
C GLN A 297 -5.23 -0.64 -5.04
N GLN A 298 -5.25 -0.18 -6.30
CA GLN A 298 -5.79 1.13 -6.67
C GLN A 298 -7.29 1.23 -6.31
N ALA A 299 -8.06 0.18 -6.58
CA ALA A 299 -9.48 0.13 -6.21
C ALA A 299 -9.69 0.24 -4.70
N ALA A 300 -8.85 -0.42 -3.89
CA ALA A 300 -8.91 -0.33 -2.42
C ALA A 300 -8.66 1.10 -1.92
N GLN A 301 -7.66 1.79 -2.49
CA GLN A 301 -7.37 3.18 -2.13
C GLN A 301 -8.50 4.11 -2.53
N THR A 302 -9.02 3.96 -3.75
CA THR A 302 -10.13 4.77 -4.26
C THR A 302 -11.38 4.58 -3.40
N ALA A 303 -11.75 3.34 -3.10
CA ALA A 303 -12.93 3.02 -2.29
C ALA A 303 -12.80 3.58 -0.86
N LEU A 304 -11.62 3.48 -0.24
CA LEU A 304 -11.37 4.03 1.09
C LEU A 304 -11.50 5.57 1.09
N ILE A 305 -10.84 6.23 0.14
CA ILE A 305 -10.83 7.70 0.04
C ILE A 305 -12.23 8.23 -0.24
N ASN A 306 -12.94 7.66 -1.22
CA ASN A 306 -14.30 8.06 -1.56
C ASN A 306 -15.26 7.88 -0.37
N ASN A 307 -15.15 6.77 0.33
CA ASN A 307 -16.00 6.47 1.48
C ASN A 307 -15.79 7.45 2.64
N LEU A 308 -14.52 7.83 2.92
CA LEU A 308 -14.22 8.82 3.96
C LEU A 308 -14.73 10.21 3.59
N HIS A 309 -14.60 10.63 2.33
CA HIS A 309 -15.20 11.87 1.86
C HIS A 309 -16.73 11.85 1.93
N ASN A 310 -17.36 10.73 1.56
CA ASN A 310 -18.81 10.57 1.65
C ASN A 310 -19.30 10.64 3.11
N TYR A 311 -18.53 10.09 4.06
CA TYR A 311 -18.81 10.29 5.49
C TYR A 311 -18.76 11.77 5.86
N ASP A 312 -17.71 12.47 5.48
CA ASP A 312 -17.49 13.87 5.82
C ASP A 312 -18.55 14.79 5.21
N MET A 313 -18.91 14.56 3.94
CA MET A 313 -19.95 15.34 3.25
C MET A 313 -21.31 15.22 3.95
N ARG A 314 -21.71 14.01 4.38
CA ARG A 314 -23.01 13.84 5.06
C ARG A 314 -23.02 14.42 6.49
N HIS A 315 -21.84 14.58 7.11
CA HIS A 315 -21.70 15.23 8.43
C HIS A 315 -21.57 16.75 8.37
N GLY A 316 -21.34 17.32 7.19
CA GLY A 316 -21.33 18.75 6.95
C GLY A 316 -19.92 19.36 6.82
N PHE A 317 -19.90 20.58 6.31
CA PHE A 317 -18.68 21.35 6.07
C PHE A 317 -18.21 22.04 7.36
N ARG A 318 -16.96 21.83 7.75
CA ARG A 318 -16.35 22.38 8.97
C ARG A 318 -15.81 23.79 8.81
N GLY A 319 -15.93 24.35 7.61
CA GLY A 319 -15.43 25.69 7.30
C GLY A 319 -14.09 25.70 6.55
N PRO A 320 -13.55 26.91 6.29
CA PRO A 320 -12.29 27.07 5.58
C PRO A 320 -11.09 26.61 6.43
N VAL A 321 -9.99 26.33 5.76
CA VAL A 321 -8.70 26.05 6.40
C VAL A 321 -8.20 27.31 7.14
N LYS A 322 -8.32 28.45 6.46
CA LYS A 322 -7.89 29.77 6.94
C LYS A 322 -8.70 30.83 6.19
N VAL A 323 -8.92 31.99 6.81
CA VAL A 323 -9.40 33.19 6.12
C VAL A 323 -8.19 34.10 5.90
N LEU A 324 -7.87 34.43 4.65
CA LEU A 324 -6.71 35.24 4.29
C LEU A 324 -7.03 36.75 4.36
N TRP A 325 -8.26 37.13 4.06
CA TRP A 325 -8.79 38.51 4.24
C TRP A 325 -10.30 38.46 4.46
N GLU A 326 -10.82 39.44 5.17
CA GLU A 326 -12.25 39.66 5.34
C GLU A 326 -12.71 40.78 4.41
N GLN A 327 -13.71 40.50 3.58
CA GLN A 327 -14.13 41.38 2.49
C GLN A 327 -14.49 42.83 2.94
N GLU A 328 -15.05 42.96 4.16
CA GLU A 328 -15.50 44.30 4.68
C GLU A 328 -14.38 45.08 5.37
N THR A 329 -13.32 44.44 5.81
CA THR A 329 -12.31 45.05 6.69
C THR A 329 -10.92 45.13 6.09
N GLN A 330 -10.63 44.31 5.04
CA GLN A 330 -9.31 44.16 4.46
C GLN A 330 -9.37 44.16 2.92
N PRO A 331 -8.34 44.75 2.23
CA PRO A 331 -8.26 44.68 0.78
C PRO A 331 -8.01 43.23 0.33
N ALA A 332 -8.62 42.86 -0.79
CA ALA A 332 -8.39 41.53 -1.41
C ALA A 332 -6.92 41.39 -1.83
N LEU A 333 -6.35 40.22 -1.58
CA LEU A 333 -5.00 39.88 -2.05
C LEU A 333 -4.96 39.75 -3.57
N SER A 334 -3.88 40.22 -4.18
CA SER A 334 -3.61 40.02 -5.59
C SER A 334 -3.38 38.54 -5.89
N LYS A 335 -3.57 38.13 -7.16
CA LYS A 335 -3.35 36.72 -7.61
C LYS A 335 -1.95 36.21 -7.24
N SER A 336 -0.92 37.03 -7.36
CA SER A 336 0.46 36.65 -7.00
C SER A 336 0.63 36.41 -5.49
N GLN A 337 0.01 37.25 -4.66
CA GLN A 337 0.03 37.08 -3.21
C GLN A 337 -0.73 35.82 -2.78
N ILE A 338 -1.91 35.53 -3.39
CA ILE A 338 -2.66 34.30 -3.16
C ILE A 338 -1.81 33.08 -3.49
N ILE A 339 -1.18 33.03 -4.66
CA ILE A 339 -0.31 31.93 -5.07
C ILE A 339 0.84 31.74 -4.07
N ASN A 340 1.46 32.82 -3.61
CA ASN A 340 2.55 32.75 -2.65
C ASN A 340 2.10 32.18 -1.29
N GLU A 341 0.92 32.58 -0.78
CA GLU A 341 0.33 32.00 0.43
C GLU A 341 0.08 30.48 0.25
N LEU A 342 -0.42 30.07 -0.91
CA LEU A 342 -0.71 28.66 -1.20
C LEU A 342 0.54 27.79 -1.36
N GLN A 343 1.72 28.37 -1.75
CA GLN A 343 2.96 27.60 -1.89
C GLN A 343 3.37 26.91 -0.59
N ASN A 344 3.08 27.53 0.57
CA ASN A 344 3.43 27.02 1.88
C ASN A 344 2.49 25.89 2.38
N VAL A 345 1.39 25.60 1.67
CA VAL A 345 0.43 24.55 2.06
C VAL A 345 0.76 23.26 1.32
N GLN A 346 1.01 22.19 2.07
CA GLN A 346 1.19 20.86 1.49
C GLN A 346 -0.17 20.28 1.08
N GLU A 347 -0.33 19.90 -0.18
CA GLU A 347 -1.50 19.16 -0.65
C GLU A 347 -1.47 17.72 -0.15
N LEU A 348 -2.64 17.15 0.13
CA LEU A 348 -2.79 15.81 0.71
C LEU A 348 -3.56 14.89 -0.24
N GLY A 349 -2.89 13.88 -0.75
CA GLY A 349 -3.51 12.92 -1.67
C GLY A 349 -4.14 13.59 -2.89
N SER A 350 -5.43 13.40 -3.09
CA SER A 350 -6.19 14.01 -4.21
C SER A 350 -6.71 15.42 -3.91
N LEU A 351 -6.53 15.93 -2.68
CA LEU A 351 -7.00 17.27 -2.30
C LEU A 351 -6.09 18.37 -2.83
N LYS A 352 -6.70 19.37 -3.43
CA LYS A 352 -6.07 20.59 -3.93
C LYS A 352 -6.46 21.77 -3.07
N ILE A 353 -5.49 22.63 -2.76
CA ILE A 353 -5.74 23.84 -1.99
C ILE A 353 -6.08 25.00 -2.93
N ALA A 354 -7.09 25.79 -2.57
CA ALA A 354 -7.50 26.95 -3.33
C ALA A 354 -7.97 28.08 -2.41
N VAL A 355 -8.07 29.30 -2.96
CA VAL A 355 -8.63 30.47 -2.29
C VAL A 355 -9.83 30.96 -3.08
N VAL A 356 -10.92 31.24 -2.38
CA VAL A 356 -12.14 31.82 -2.92
C VAL A 356 -11.91 33.31 -3.19
N VAL A 357 -12.15 33.77 -4.43
CA VAL A 357 -11.96 35.17 -4.83
C VAL A 357 -13.27 35.91 -5.09
N ALA A 358 -14.30 35.19 -5.51
CA ALA A 358 -15.66 35.75 -5.68
C ALA A 358 -16.70 34.69 -5.36
N VAL A 359 -17.85 35.12 -4.86
CA VAL A 359 -19.00 34.25 -4.59
C VAL A 359 -20.25 34.90 -5.14
N ASN A 360 -20.99 34.17 -5.97
CA ASN A 360 -22.30 34.53 -6.49
C ASN A 360 -23.38 33.65 -5.84
N GLU A 361 -24.63 33.81 -6.22
CA GLU A 361 -25.74 33.04 -5.65
C GLU A 361 -25.54 31.51 -5.78
N LYS A 362 -25.08 31.03 -6.95
CA LYS A 362 -24.94 29.58 -7.27
C LYS A 362 -23.54 29.15 -7.68
N THR A 363 -22.56 30.06 -7.61
CA THR A 363 -21.18 29.77 -8.02
C THR A 363 -20.19 30.42 -7.08
N ALA A 364 -18.96 29.90 -7.05
CA ALA A 364 -17.83 30.50 -6.38
C ALA A 364 -16.56 30.37 -7.25
N ASP A 365 -15.86 31.48 -7.46
CA ASP A 365 -14.61 31.49 -8.22
C ASP A 365 -13.41 31.28 -7.28
N VAL A 366 -12.47 30.45 -7.70
CA VAL A 366 -11.33 30.05 -6.90
C VAL A 366 -10.03 30.14 -7.67
N ILE A 367 -8.92 30.38 -6.97
CA ILE A 367 -7.54 30.30 -7.49
C ILE A 367 -6.85 29.13 -6.80
N LEU A 368 -6.34 28.17 -7.58
CA LEU A 368 -5.56 27.03 -7.11
C LEU A 368 -4.09 27.40 -6.90
N LYS A 369 -3.35 26.56 -6.19
CA LYS A 369 -1.91 26.71 -5.92
C LYS A 369 -1.04 26.90 -7.17
N ASN A 370 -1.38 26.27 -8.29
CA ASN A 370 -0.70 26.42 -9.58
C ASN A 370 -1.11 27.69 -10.35
N GLY A 371 -1.96 28.55 -9.78
CA GLY A 371 -2.46 29.77 -10.42
C GLY A 371 -3.62 29.57 -11.39
N THR A 372 -4.10 28.36 -11.56
CA THR A 372 -5.32 28.07 -12.37
C THR A 372 -6.53 28.66 -11.67
N GLN A 373 -7.40 29.33 -12.43
CA GLN A 373 -8.71 29.78 -11.98
C GLN A 373 -9.77 28.74 -12.36
N SER A 374 -10.72 28.51 -11.47
CA SER A 374 -11.83 27.60 -11.68
C SER A 374 -13.09 28.12 -10.99
N THR A 375 -14.26 27.75 -11.51
CA THR A 375 -15.54 28.09 -10.92
C THR A 375 -16.19 26.83 -10.34
N LEU A 376 -16.54 26.89 -9.07
CA LEU A 376 -17.35 25.87 -8.39
C LEU A 376 -18.81 26.12 -8.68
N THR A 377 -19.49 25.14 -9.26
CA THR A 377 -20.94 25.18 -9.52
C THR A 377 -21.75 24.80 -8.29
N TRP A 378 -23.03 25.11 -8.29
CA TRP A 378 -23.96 24.74 -7.20
C TRP A 378 -23.95 23.24 -6.89
N ASP A 379 -23.90 22.40 -7.90
CA ASP A 379 -23.86 20.94 -7.72
C ASP A 379 -22.64 20.47 -6.92
N ASN A 380 -21.54 21.19 -7.04
CA ASN A 380 -20.29 20.93 -6.32
C ASN A 380 -20.22 21.61 -4.93
N LEU A 381 -21.22 22.42 -4.55
CA LEU A 381 -21.32 23.17 -3.29
C LEU A 381 -22.50 22.73 -2.41
N LYS A 382 -23.65 22.38 -3.00
CA LYS A 382 -24.95 22.17 -2.33
C LYS A 382 -24.96 21.16 -1.19
N TRP A 383 -23.98 20.28 -1.10
CA TRP A 383 -23.82 19.33 -0.01
C TRP A 383 -23.42 20.00 1.31
N ALA A 384 -22.74 21.14 1.25
CA ALA A 384 -21.92 21.72 2.31
C ALA A 384 -22.75 22.47 3.37
N ARG A 385 -23.63 21.75 4.04
CA ARG A 385 -24.27 22.23 5.28
C ARG A 385 -23.21 22.49 6.34
N LYS A 386 -23.38 23.54 7.14
CA LYS A 386 -22.44 23.82 8.24
C LYS A 386 -22.46 22.67 9.27
N TYR A 387 -21.30 22.13 9.57
CA TYR A 387 -21.08 21.19 10.67
C TYR A 387 -21.30 21.90 12.00
N ILE A 388 -22.01 21.26 12.94
CA ILE A 388 -22.23 21.77 14.30
C ILE A 388 -21.60 20.80 15.30
N THR A 389 -21.99 19.53 15.24
CA THR A 389 -21.41 18.40 15.96
C THR A 389 -21.51 17.14 15.13
N ARG A 390 -20.88 16.05 15.52
CA ARG A 390 -21.02 14.73 14.87
C ARG A 390 -22.46 14.21 14.83
N TYR A 391 -23.34 14.78 15.64
CA TYR A 391 -24.75 14.41 15.73
C TYR A 391 -25.68 15.46 15.12
N ARG A 392 -25.18 16.65 14.80
CA ARG A 392 -26.00 17.77 14.37
C ARG A 392 -25.34 18.59 13.26
N GLN A 393 -26.06 18.81 12.18
CA GLN A 393 -25.72 19.69 11.06
C GLN A 393 -26.74 20.80 10.94
N SER A 394 -26.38 21.91 10.31
CA SER A 394 -27.30 23.01 10.00
C SER A 394 -28.38 22.61 8.97
N PHE A 395 -29.27 23.50 8.67
CA PHE A 395 -30.18 23.38 7.50
C PHE A 395 -29.36 23.32 6.20
N ALA A 396 -30.00 22.76 5.14
CA ALA A 396 -29.40 22.74 3.81
C ALA A 396 -29.19 24.19 3.31
N PRO A 397 -28.00 24.53 2.74
CA PRO A 397 -27.74 25.86 2.21
C PRO A 397 -28.63 26.14 1.00
N LYS A 398 -29.00 27.40 0.80
CA LYS A 398 -29.81 27.85 -0.33
C LYS A 398 -28.98 28.51 -1.42
N ALA A 399 -27.83 29.07 -1.05
CA ALA A 399 -26.93 29.80 -1.94
C ALA A 399 -25.47 29.46 -1.62
N ALA A 400 -24.56 29.73 -2.54
CA ALA A 400 -23.12 29.57 -2.32
C ALA A 400 -22.58 30.56 -1.27
N THR A 401 -23.24 31.71 -1.12
CA THR A 401 -22.95 32.71 -0.07
C THR A 401 -23.28 32.21 1.35
N ASP A 402 -24.11 31.18 1.52
CA ASP A 402 -24.32 30.52 2.82
C ASP A 402 -23.16 29.62 3.23
N ILE A 403 -22.27 29.29 2.27
CA ILE A 403 -21.19 28.30 2.43
C ILE A 403 -19.82 28.98 2.43
N LEU A 404 -19.57 29.85 1.47
CA LEU A 404 -18.27 30.43 1.16
C LEU A 404 -18.32 31.97 1.15
N ALA A 405 -17.17 32.58 1.45
CA ALA A 405 -16.92 34.00 1.29
C ALA A 405 -15.55 34.25 0.64
N PRO A 406 -15.35 35.38 -0.07
CA PRO A 406 -14.03 35.74 -0.58
C PRO A 406 -12.98 35.78 0.54
N GLY A 407 -11.74 35.37 0.23
CA GLY A 407 -10.66 35.21 1.20
C GLY A 407 -10.56 33.87 1.89
N MET A 408 -11.56 33.02 1.77
CA MET A 408 -11.52 31.68 2.35
C MET A 408 -10.55 30.77 1.61
N GLN A 409 -9.64 30.15 2.33
CA GLN A 409 -8.78 29.07 1.86
C GLN A 409 -9.48 27.73 2.09
N ILE A 410 -9.69 26.95 1.02
CA ILE A 410 -10.53 25.74 1.03
C ILE A 410 -9.84 24.58 0.34
N TRP A 411 -10.22 23.35 0.70
CA TRP A 411 -9.85 22.16 -0.01
C TRP A 411 -10.82 21.83 -1.13
N LEU A 412 -10.29 21.38 -2.25
CA LEU A 412 -11.03 20.95 -3.42
C LEU A 412 -10.62 19.53 -3.80
N ARG A 413 -11.55 18.75 -4.33
CA ARG A 413 -11.30 17.46 -4.97
C ARG A 413 -11.68 17.53 -6.44
N LYS A 414 -10.84 16.99 -7.31
CA LYS A 414 -11.11 16.94 -8.74
C LYS A 414 -12.11 15.82 -9.04
N ASN A 415 -13.12 16.09 -9.81
CA ASN A 415 -14.08 15.13 -10.34
C ASN A 415 -13.56 14.48 -11.64
N ASN A 416 -14.25 13.44 -12.14
CA ASN A 416 -13.90 12.76 -13.39
C ASN A 416 -14.08 13.62 -14.65
N ASP A 417 -14.92 14.65 -14.58
CA ASP A 417 -15.19 15.63 -15.64
C ASP A 417 -14.24 16.85 -15.60
N ASP A 418 -13.15 16.75 -14.87
CA ASP A 418 -12.17 17.81 -14.63
C ASP A 418 -12.70 19.02 -13.81
N SER A 419 -13.97 19.03 -13.40
CA SER A 419 -14.50 20.03 -12.47
C SER A 419 -13.98 19.81 -11.03
N TYR A 420 -14.13 20.84 -10.16
CA TYR A 420 -13.74 20.76 -8.76
C TYR A 420 -14.95 20.75 -7.84
N LEU A 421 -14.94 19.83 -6.88
CA LEU A 421 -15.91 19.71 -5.78
C LEU A 421 -15.30 20.31 -4.50
N LEU A 422 -16.06 21.13 -3.79
CA LEU A 422 -15.69 21.57 -2.43
C LEU A 422 -15.48 20.33 -1.55
N SER A 423 -14.37 20.28 -0.84
CA SER A 423 -13.99 19.15 -0.01
C SER A 423 -13.35 19.60 1.30
N GLN A 424 -12.95 18.66 2.11
CA GLN A 424 -12.22 18.87 3.35
C GLN A 424 -11.42 17.59 3.69
N ILE A 425 -10.43 17.69 4.57
CA ILE A 425 -9.69 16.53 5.05
C ILE A 425 -10.63 15.71 5.92
N PRO A 426 -10.86 14.42 5.63
CA PRO A 426 -11.72 13.56 6.45
C PRO A 426 -11.21 13.44 7.90
N GLU A 427 -12.11 13.55 8.87
CA GLU A 427 -11.76 13.35 10.27
C GLU A 427 -11.59 11.88 10.65
N PRO A 428 -12.48 10.95 10.24
CA PRO A 428 -12.30 9.55 10.60
C PRO A 428 -11.20 8.90 9.78
N SER A 429 -10.70 7.81 10.31
CA SER A 429 -9.74 6.93 9.64
C SER A 429 -10.42 5.65 9.16
N SER A 430 -9.78 4.95 8.24
CA SER A 430 -10.27 3.69 7.69
C SER A 430 -9.10 2.76 7.35
N ALA A 431 -9.40 1.47 7.26
CA ALA A 431 -8.49 0.47 6.72
C ALA A 431 -9.24 -0.53 5.86
N ILE A 432 -8.59 -0.98 4.78
CA ILE A 432 -9.06 -2.06 3.92
C ILE A 432 -7.98 -3.12 3.84
N VAL A 433 -8.36 -4.37 4.06
CA VAL A 433 -7.52 -5.55 3.88
C VAL A 433 -8.27 -6.53 2.98
N SER A 434 -7.64 -6.94 1.89
CA SER A 434 -8.16 -7.97 1.00
C SER A 434 -7.17 -9.11 0.85
N LEU A 435 -7.65 -10.33 1.06
CA LEU A 435 -6.88 -11.58 1.00
C LEU A 435 -7.46 -12.54 -0.04
N ASN A 436 -6.61 -13.43 -0.54
CA ASN A 436 -7.07 -14.68 -1.15
C ASN A 436 -7.27 -15.71 -0.04
N PRO A 437 -8.49 -16.24 0.17
CA PRO A 437 -8.73 -17.21 1.23
C PRO A 437 -8.03 -18.57 1.05
N GLN A 438 -7.56 -18.90 -0.16
CA GLN A 438 -6.98 -20.20 -0.47
C GLN A 438 -5.48 -20.30 -0.12
N ASP A 439 -4.76 -19.19 -0.16
CA ASP A 439 -3.31 -19.16 0.03
C ASP A 439 -2.79 -18.02 0.93
N GLY A 440 -3.66 -17.14 1.42
CA GLY A 440 -3.29 -16.05 2.31
C GLY A 440 -2.61 -14.86 1.66
N ARG A 441 -2.37 -14.85 0.34
CA ARG A 441 -1.75 -13.69 -0.32
C ARG A 441 -2.61 -12.44 -0.13
N ILE A 442 -1.96 -11.35 0.26
CA ILE A 442 -2.60 -10.04 0.35
C ILE A 442 -2.80 -9.52 -1.08
N LYS A 443 -4.06 -9.32 -1.49
CA LYS A 443 -4.43 -8.76 -2.80
C LYS A 443 -4.39 -7.25 -2.80
N ALA A 444 -4.80 -6.62 -1.68
CA ALA A 444 -4.70 -5.19 -1.43
C ALA A 444 -4.68 -4.89 0.06
N ILE A 445 -3.98 -3.81 0.44
CA ILE A 445 -3.93 -3.33 1.82
C ILE A 445 -3.78 -1.80 1.86
N VAL A 446 -4.67 -1.14 2.61
CA VAL A 446 -4.66 0.32 2.80
C VAL A 446 -4.88 0.62 4.27
N GLY A 447 -3.95 1.34 4.91
CA GLY A 447 -3.97 1.60 6.36
C GLY A 447 -4.44 2.99 6.78
N GLY A 448 -4.92 3.83 5.85
CA GLY A 448 -5.38 5.17 6.16
C GLY A 448 -5.66 6.03 4.93
N TYR A 449 -6.13 7.25 5.15
CA TYR A 449 -6.46 8.21 4.10
C TYR A 449 -5.23 8.69 3.33
N SER A 450 -4.19 9.12 4.03
CA SER A 450 -2.92 9.61 3.47
C SER A 450 -1.76 9.19 4.36
N PHE A 451 -0.71 8.64 3.75
CA PHE A 451 0.50 8.22 4.44
C PHE A 451 1.32 9.42 4.94
N GLU A 452 1.27 10.54 4.21
CA GLU A 452 1.93 11.78 4.60
C GLU A 452 1.30 12.37 5.88
N GLN A 453 0.00 12.19 6.06
CA GLN A 453 -0.71 12.61 7.26
C GLN A 453 -0.45 11.67 8.44
N SER A 454 -0.43 10.36 8.18
CA SER A 454 -0.24 9.34 9.21
C SER A 454 0.39 8.08 8.64
N GLN A 455 1.62 7.78 9.11
CA GLN A 455 2.32 6.54 8.76
C GLN A 455 1.80 5.33 9.56
N TYR A 456 0.92 5.54 10.54
CA TYR A 456 0.32 4.48 11.33
C TYR A 456 -0.59 3.61 10.45
N ASN A 457 -0.13 2.38 10.20
CA ASN A 457 -0.84 1.42 9.35
C ASN A 457 -1.96 0.73 10.13
N ARG A 458 -3.17 1.26 10.05
CA ARG A 458 -4.32 0.74 10.81
C ARG A 458 -4.73 -0.66 10.39
N ALA A 459 -4.37 -1.09 9.19
CA ALA A 459 -4.67 -2.43 8.70
C ALA A 459 -3.97 -3.54 9.51
N VAL A 460 -2.77 -3.26 10.04
CA VAL A 460 -1.92 -4.25 10.75
C VAL A 460 -1.57 -3.84 12.19
N GLN A 461 -1.79 -2.58 12.58
CA GLN A 461 -1.37 -2.08 13.89
C GLN A 461 -2.53 -1.67 14.80
N ALA A 462 -3.68 -1.27 14.24
CA ALA A 462 -4.80 -0.79 15.05
C ALA A 462 -5.63 -1.96 15.59
N LYS A 463 -5.48 -2.28 16.87
CA LYS A 463 -6.37 -3.20 17.58
C LYS A 463 -7.67 -2.46 17.95
N ARG A 464 -8.77 -2.83 17.32
CA ARG A 464 -10.09 -2.18 17.47
C ARG A 464 -11.16 -3.19 17.81
N GLN A 465 -12.13 -2.78 18.62
CA GLN A 465 -13.26 -3.65 18.94
C GLN A 465 -14.02 -4.05 17.69
N VAL A 466 -14.16 -5.36 17.46
CA VAL A 466 -14.74 -5.90 16.22
C VAL A 466 -16.27 -5.85 16.20
N GLY A 467 -16.89 -5.57 17.35
CA GLY A 467 -18.34 -5.54 17.44
C GLY A 467 -18.98 -6.85 16.93
N SER A 468 -20.08 -6.73 16.23
CA SER A 468 -20.80 -7.90 15.72
C SER A 468 -20.06 -8.76 14.69
N ASN A 469 -18.84 -8.40 14.25
CA ASN A 469 -18.02 -9.28 13.41
C ASN A 469 -17.50 -10.52 14.16
N ILE A 470 -17.54 -10.53 15.50
CA ILE A 470 -17.21 -11.71 16.29
C ILE A 470 -18.28 -12.82 16.19
N LYS A 471 -19.53 -12.47 15.84
CA LYS A 471 -20.65 -13.42 15.90
C LYS A 471 -20.49 -14.67 15.03
N PRO A 472 -19.98 -14.62 13.78
CA PRO A 472 -19.73 -15.83 12.99
C PRO A 472 -18.91 -16.87 13.76
N PHE A 473 -17.87 -16.45 14.49
CA PHE A 473 -17.03 -17.35 15.28
C PHE A 473 -17.76 -17.96 16.49
N ILE A 474 -18.60 -17.16 17.17
CA ILE A 474 -19.43 -17.65 18.30
C ILE A 474 -20.46 -18.66 17.79
N TYR A 475 -21.08 -18.37 16.65
CA TYR A 475 -22.05 -19.27 16.01
C TYR A 475 -21.37 -20.56 15.53
N SER A 476 -20.14 -20.47 15.01
CA SER A 476 -19.31 -21.63 14.70
C SER A 476 -19.05 -22.52 15.93
N ALA A 477 -18.71 -21.91 17.08
CA ALA A 477 -18.57 -22.62 18.35
C ALA A 477 -19.90 -23.27 18.82
N ALA A 478 -21.03 -22.60 18.52
CA ALA A 478 -22.36 -23.17 18.84
C ALA A 478 -22.70 -24.39 17.96
N LEU A 479 -22.33 -24.35 16.67
CA LEU A 479 -22.49 -25.50 15.78
C LEU A 479 -21.65 -26.70 16.28
N GLU A 480 -20.40 -26.51 16.72
CA GLU A 480 -19.59 -27.57 17.36
C GLU A 480 -20.21 -28.14 18.65
N LYS A 481 -21.03 -27.35 19.34
CA LYS A 481 -21.79 -27.79 20.53
C LYS A 481 -23.07 -28.55 20.19
N GLY A 482 -23.43 -28.67 18.91
CA GLY A 482 -24.64 -29.38 18.47
C GLY A 482 -25.86 -28.47 18.22
N TYR A 483 -25.71 -27.13 18.30
CA TYR A 483 -26.70 -26.23 17.74
C TYR A 483 -26.76 -26.36 16.22
N THR A 484 -27.92 -26.07 15.63
CA THR A 484 -28.09 -26.06 14.16
C THR A 484 -28.63 -24.72 13.70
N LEU A 485 -28.52 -24.41 12.40
CA LEU A 485 -29.10 -23.18 11.85
C LEU A 485 -30.63 -23.10 12.02
N ALA A 486 -31.29 -24.23 12.25
CA ALA A 486 -32.71 -24.34 12.56
C ALA A 486 -33.03 -24.21 14.06
N SER A 487 -32.05 -24.28 14.94
CA SER A 487 -32.27 -24.16 16.39
C SER A 487 -32.97 -22.84 16.73
N ILE A 488 -34.01 -22.89 17.54
CA ILE A 488 -34.84 -21.75 17.94
C ILE A 488 -34.33 -21.20 19.28
N LEU A 489 -34.08 -19.90 19.34
CA LEU A 489 -33.78 -19.18 20.58
C LEU A 489 -34.69 -17.97 20.71
N ASN A 490 -35.03 -17.60 21.95
CA ASN A 490 -35.93 -16.50 22.23
C ASN A 490 -35.24 -15.15 22.16
N ASP A 491 -35.58 -14.34 21.15
CA ASP A 491 -35.16 -12.93 21.01
C ASP A 491 -36.02 -12.02 21.89
N ALA A 492 -35.85 -12.13 23.20
CA ALA A 492 -36.52 -11.33 24.23
C ALA A 492 -35.50 -10.68 25.17
N PRO A 493 -35.80 -9.53 25.78
CA PRO A 493 -34.92 -8.83 26.70
C PRO A 493 -34.31 -9.74 27.78
N ILE A 494 -33.02 -9.54 28.09
CA ILE A 494 -32.34 -10.21 29.20
C ILE A 494 -32.29 -9.22 30.36
N ASN A 495 -32.92 -9.59 31.47
CA ASN A 495 -32.94 -8.87 32.73
C ASN A 495 -32.28 -9.74 33.81
N GLN A 496 -30.96 -9.82 33.82
CA GLN A 496 -30.23 -10.52 34.86
C GLN A 496 -29.26 -9.60 35.58
N TRP A 497 -29.23 -9.77 36.92
CA TRP A 497 -28.30 -9.07 37.78
C TRP A 497 -26.91 -9.70 37.59
N ASP A 498 -25.93 -8.88 37.24
CA ASP A 498 -24.52 -9.31 37.24
C ASP A 498 -23.95 -9.08 38.63
N LYS A 499 -23.75 -10.17 39.38
CA LYS A 499 -23.20 -10.13 40.73
C LYS A 499 -21.76 -9.61 40.77
N SER A 500 -21.02 -9.73 39.64
CA SER A 500 -19.60 -9.33 39.58
C SER A 500 -19.40 -7.82 39.42
N GLN A 501 -20.38 -7.11 38.83
CA GLN A 501 -20.30 -5.68 38.53
C GLN A 501 -21.24 -4.80 39.37
N GLY A 502 -22.04 -5.38 40.23
CA GLY A 502 -22.98 -4.62 41.08
C GLY A 502 -24.10 -3.89 40.36
N VAL A 503 -24.21 -4.07 39.03
CA VAL A 503 -25.22 -3.48 38.14
C VAL A 503 -25.86 -4.53 37.23
N ALA A 504 -27.14 -4.34 36.92
CA ALA A 504 -27.83 -5.23 35.99
C ALA A 504 -27.30 -4.99 34.56
N TRP A 505 -26.52 -5.93 34.02
CA TRP A 505 -26.15 -5.92 32.61
C TRP A 505 -27.37 -6.28 31.74
N ARG A 506 -27.77 -5.38 30.86
CA ARG A 506 -29.00 -5.49 30.05
C ARG A 506 -28.64 -5.31 28.55
N PRO A 507 -28.12 -6.37 27.90
CA PRO A 507 -27.83 -6.28 26.48
C PRO A 507 -29.11 -6.07 25.66
N LYS A 508 -29.07 -5.07 24.75
CA LYS A 508 -30.20 -4.73 23.86
C LYS A 508 -29.86 -5.06 22.42
N ASN A 509 -30.88 -5.41 21.63
CA ASN A 509 -30.74 -5.41 20.17
C ASN A 509 -30.53 -3.97 19.64
N SER A 510 -29.94 -3.81 18.47
CA SER A 510 -29.81 -2.52 17.80
C SER A 510 -30.36 -2.64 16.36
N PRO A 511 -31.52 -2.02 16.06
CA PRO A 511 -32.45 -1.34 16.97
C PRO A 511 -33.05 -2.29 18.02
N ALA A 512 -33.65 -1.74 19.10
CA ALA A 512 -34.21 -2.50 20.21
C ALA A 512 -35.56 -3.18 19.84
N ILE A 513 -35.52 -3.99 18.77
CA ILE A 513 -36.66 -4.77 18.25
C ILE A 513 -36.42 -6.23 18.63
N TYR A 514 -37.42 -6.84 19.22
CA TYR A 514 -37.42 -8.23 19.67
C TYR A 514 -38.47 -9.02 18.91
N ASN A 515 -38.07 -10.21 18.46
CA ASN A 515 -38.90 -11.04 17.55
C ASN A 515 -39.47 -12.31 18.22
N GLY A 516 -39.23 -12.49 19.52
CA GLY A 516 -39.61 -13.76 20.19
C GLY A 516 -38.75 -14.94 19.71
N PRO A 517 -39.31 -16.14 19.62
CA PRO A 517 -38.57 -17.29 19.12
C PRO A 517 -38.17 -17.13 17.65
N ILE A 518 -36.85 -17.19 17.36
CA ILE A 518 -36.29 -17.11 16.00
C ILE A 518 -35.18 -18.14 15.82
N ARG A 519 -35.00 -18.57 14.58
CA ARG A 519 -33.90 -19.46 14.19
C ARG A 519 -32.54 -18.76 14.26
N ILE A 520 -31.50 -19.53 14.61
CA ILE A 520 -30.10 -19.08 14.66
C ILE A 520 -29.67 -18.43 13.35
N ARG A 521 -29.99 -19.00 12.17
CA ARG A 521 -29.75 -18.40 10.85
C ARG A 521 -30.22 -16.94 10.79
N ARG A 522 -31.50 -16.71 11.11
CA ARG A 522 -32.09 -15.35 11.09
C ARG A 522 -31.41 -14.43 12.10
N ALA A 523 -31.07 -14.97 13.27
CA ALA A 523 -30.42 -14.20 14.31
C ALA A 523 -29.01 -13.73 13.91
N LEU A 524 -28.21 -14.57 13.23
CA LEU A 524 -26.89 -14.17 12.69
C LEU A 524 -27.04 -13.14 11.57
N ALA A 525 -27.93 -13.37 10.61
CA ALA A 525 -28.20 -12.50 9.47
C ALA A 525 -28.66 -11.10 9.89
N GLN A 526 -29.56 -11.02 10.90
CA GLN A 526 -30.05 -9.78 11.49
C GLN A 526 -29.16 -9.26 12.64
N SER A 527 -28.08 -9.93 12.93
CA SER A 527 -27.10 -9.55 13.95
C SER A 527 -27.68 -9.32 15.35
N LYS A 528 -28.61 -10.21 15.79
CA LYS A 528 -29.32 -10.10 17.07
C LYS A 528 -28.38 -10.24 18.25
N ASN A 529 -28.29 -9.23 19.11
CA ASN A 529 -27.40 -9.20 20.27
C ASN A 529 -27.81 -10.22 21.35
N VAL A 530 -29.09 -10.21 21.68
CA VAL A 530 -29.64 -11.06 22.75
C VAL A 530 -29.44 -12.56 22.44
N ILE A 531 -29.63 -12.95 21.18
CA ILE A 531 -29.42 -14.34 20.76
C ILE A 531 -27.93 -14.70 20.87
N SER A 532 -27.01 -13.82 20.47
CA SER A 532 -25.58 -14.07 20.58
C SER A 532 -25.13 -14.26 22.02
N VAL A 533 -25.70 -13.49 22.96
CA VAL A 533 -25.44 -13.66 24.39
C VAL A 533 -25.98 -15.02 24.90
N ARG A 534 -27.20 -15.40 24.49
CA ARG A 534 -27.77 -16.69 24.85
C ARG A 534 -26.95 -17.86 24.29
N LEU A 535 -26.45 -17.74 23.05
CA LEU A 535 -25.55 -18.74 22.48
C LEU A 535 -24.23 -18.82 23.25
N LEU A 536 -23.59 -17.71 23.57
CA LEU A 536 -22.37 -17.69 24.35
C LEU A 536 -22.56 -18.40 25.71
N ARG A 537 -23.66 -18.11 26.39
CA ARG A 537 -24.02 -18.78 27.64
C ARG A 537 -24.26 -20.30 27.44
N GLY A 538 -24.92 -20.68 26.35
CA GLY A 538 -25.19 -22.08 26.03
C GLY A 538 -23.93 -22.87 25.67
N VAL A 539 -22.98 -22.24 24.98
CA VAL A 539 -21.67 -22.83 24.65
C VAL A 539 -20.74 -22.84 25.86
N GLY A 540 -20.76 -21.77 26.65
CA GLY A 540 -19.84 -21.48 27.74
C GLY A 540 -18.71 -20.55 27.33
N LEU A 541 -18.42 -19.59 28.19
CA LEU A 541 -17.43 -18.51 27.90
C LEU A 541 -16.04 -19.06 27.56
N GLN A 542 -15.51 -19.97 28.41
CA GLN A 542 -14.18 -20.56 28.21
C GLN A 542 -14.10 -21.32 26.87
N ARG A 543 -15.05 -22.19 26.56
CA ARG A 543 -15.09 -22.95 25.31
C ARG A 543 -15.19 -22.05 24.09
N THR A 544 -15.94 -20.95 24.19
CA THR A 544 -16.01 -19.95 23.12
C THR A 544 -14.68 -19.24 22.94
N ALA A 545 -14.00 -18.85 24.01
CA ALA A 545 -12.67 -18.22 23.93
C ALA A 545 -11.65 -19.19 23.32
N ASP A 546 -11.61 -20.44 23.75
CA ASP A 546 -10.72 -21.47 23.19
C ASP A 546 -10.99 -21.72 21.69
N HIS A 547 -12.28 -21.65 21.29
CA HIS A 547 -12.65 -21.75 19.89
C HIS A 547 -12.11 -20.55 19.07
N LEU A 548 -12.16 -19.34 19.59
CA LEU A 548 -11.60 -18.16 18.95
C LEU A 548 -10.08 -18.26 18.74
N LEU A 549 -9.34 -18.86 19.68
CA LEU A 549 -7.90 -19.07 19.54
C LEU A 549 -7.54 -19.94 18.32
N LYS A 550 -8.40 -20.89 17.93
CA LYS A 550 -8.19 -21.71 16.72
C LYS A 550 -8.07 -20.87 15.46
N PHE A 551 -8.78 -19.73 15.37
CA PHE A 551 -8.75 -18.81 14.24
C PHE A 551 -7.52 -17.88 14.23
N GLY A 552 -6.56 -18.11 15.14
CA GLY A 552 -5.31 -17.37 15.22
C GLY A 552 -5.42 -16.03 15.94
N PHE A 553 -6.53 -15.77 16.66
CA PHE A 553 -6.63 -14.63 17.56
C PHE A 553 -5.79 -14.87 18.81
N LYS A 554 -5.22 -13.81 19.37
CA LYS A 554 -4.39 -13.92 20.56
C LYS A 554 -5.23 -13.89 21.85
N ASP A 555 -4.82 -14.63 22.87
CA ASP A 555 -5.54 -14.69 24.15
C ASP A 555 -5.66 -13.31 24.82
N GLU A 556 -4.62 -12.49 24.71
CA GLU A 556 -4.61 -11.12 25.25
C GLU A 556 -5.64 -10.18 24.59
N ASP A 557 -6.11 -10.50 23.38
CA ASP A 557 -7.07 -9.70 22.62
C ASP A 557 -8.52 -10.11 22.86
N ILE A 558 -8.72 -11.25 23.58
CA ILE A 558 -10.04 -11.84 23.87
C ILE A 558 -10.46 -11.51 25.30
N ASN A 559 -11.42 -10.61 25.44
CA ASN A 559 -12.00 -10.34 26.74
C ASN A 559 -12.90 -11.51 27.19
N ARG A 560 -12.50 -12.21 28.28
CA ARG A 560 -13.24 -13.35 28.82
C ARG A 560 -14.43 -12.92 29.70
N SER A 561 -15.38 -12.23 29.06
CA SER A 561 -16.65 -11.81 29.69
C SER A 561 -17.81 -11.99 28.72
N GLU A 562 -19.04 -11.89 29.21
CA GLU A 562 -20.25 -12.02 28.36
C GLU A 562 -20.31 -10.94 27.25
N SER A 563 -19.62 -9.79 27.44
CA SER A 563 -19.48 -8.76 26.41
C SER A 563 -18.78 -9.26 25.15
N LEU A 564 -18.05 -10.39 25.21
CA LEU A 564 -17.46 -11.06 24.05
C LEU A 564 -18.53 -11.36 22.98
N ALA A 565 -19.77 -11.73 23.41
CA ALA A 565 -20.88 -11.94 22.48
C ALA A 565 -21.24 -10.72 21.64
N LEU A 566 -20.87 -9.54 22.09
CA LEU A 566 -21.11 -8.25 21.42
C LEU A 566 -19.85 -7.67 20.76
N GLY A 567 -18.72 -8.38 20.84
CA GLY A 567 -17.48 -8.03 20.16
C GLY A 567 -16.57 -7.11 20.94
N SER A 568 -16.40 -7.34 22.24
CA SER A 568 -15.40 -6.64 23.05
C SER A 568 -13.95 -7.07 22.76
N ALA A 569 -13.70 -8.09 21.94
CA ALA A 569 -12.38 -8.44 21.45
C ALA A 569 -11.79 -7.31 20.60
N SER A 570 -10.50 -7.00 20.79
CA SER A 570 -9.78 -5.94 20.09
C SER A 570 -8.76 -6.56 19.14
N ILE A 571 -9.05 -6.52 17.84
CA ILE A 571 -8.34 -7.27 16.80
C ILE A 571 -8.01 -6.31 15.63
N THR A 572 -6.90 -6.51 14.96
CA THR A 572 -6.56 -5.72 13.76
C THR A 572 -7.40 -6.16 12.55
N PRO A 573 -7.60 -5.29 11.54
CA PRO A 573 -8.27 -5.65 10.29
C PRO A 573 -7.66 -6.88 9.59
N LEU A 574 -6.33 -7.02 9.62
CA LEU A 574 -5.64 -8.17 9.02
C LEU A 574 -5.91 -9.47 9.80
N GLU A 575 -5.84 -9.43 11.13
CA GLU A 575 -6.15 -10.60 11.97
C GLU A 575 -7.60 -11.05 11.80
N LEU A 576 -8.55 -10.09 11.74
CA LEU A 576 -9.96 -10.41 11.49
C LEU A 576 -10.16 -11.03 10.09
N ALA A 577 -9.51 -10.49 9.06
CA ALA A 577 -9.56 -11.04 7.70
C ALA A 577 -8.97 -12.46 7.65
N ARG A 578 -7.84 -12.70 8.34
CA ARG A 578 -7.24 -14.03 8.48
C ARG A 578 -8.20 -15.03 9.10
N GLY A 579 -8.81 -14.70 10.23
CA GLY A 579 -9.77 -15.57 10.89
C GLY A 579 -11.03 -15.84 10.06
N MET A 580 -11.58 -14.80 9.42
CA MET A 580 -12.76 -14.92 8.55
C MET A 580 -12.52 -15.80 7.32
N SER A 581 -11.26 -15.89 6.82
CA SER A 581 -10.94 -16.71 5.65
C SER A 581 -11.25 -18.20 5.85
N ALA A 582 -11.24 -18.70 7.10
CA ALA A 582 -11.60 -20.07 7.40
C ALA A 582 -13.05 -20.44 7.01
N PHE A 583 -13.95 -19.46 7.00
CA PHE A 583 -15.33 -19.70 6.53
C PHE A 583 -15.42 -19.71 4.99
N ALA A 584 -14.49 -19.07 4.29
CA ALA A 584 -14.47 -19.01 2.83
C ALA A 584 -13.75 -20.20 2.18
N ASN A 585 -12.89 -20.91 2.93
CA ASN A 585 -11.95 -21.89 2.41
C ASN A 585 -12.13 -23.31 2.96
N GLY A 586 -13.28 -23.60 3.57
CA GLY A 586 -13.58 -24.93 4.10
C GLY A 586 -12.90 -25.26 5.43
N GLY A 587 -12.60 -24.26 6.23
CA GLY A 587 -12.17 -24.40 7.62
C GLY A 587 -10.67 -24.42 7.86
N HIS A 588 -9.86 -23.93 6.92
CA HIS A 588 -8.41 -23.89 7.04
C HIS A 588 -7.91 -22.53 7.54
N LEU A 589 -6.88 -22.53 8.38
CA LEU A 589 -6.19 -21.32 8.82
C LEU A 589 -4.99 -21.04 7.91
N ILE A 590 -5.10 -19.97 7.10
CA ILE A 590 -4.03 -19.50 6.22
C ILE A 590 -3.14 -18.49 6.94
N GLU A 591 -1.91 -18.29 6.42
CA GLU A 591 -1.01 -17.23 6.87
C GLU A 591 -0.94 -16.11 5.83
N PRO A 592 -1.35 -14.87 6.18
CA PRO A 592 -1.24 -13.75 5.28
C PRO A 592 0.22 -13.42 4.95
N TYR A 593 0.52 -13.20 3.65
CA TYR A 593 1.83 -12.77 3.19
C TYR A 593 1.73 -11.72 2.09
N PHE A 594 2.76 -10.89 1.97
CA PHE A 594 2.78 -9.75 1.04
C PHE A 594 4.03 -9.68 0.16
N ILE A 595 5.09 -10.45 0.44
CA ILE A 595 6.27 -10.60 -0.43
C ILE A 595 6.14 -11.94 -1.15
N SER A 596 6.12 -11.92 -2.50
CA SER A 596 6.11 -13.13 -3.32
C SER A 596 7.51 -13.63 -3.62
N GLN A 597 8.44 -12.69 -3.96
CA GLN A 597 9.85 -13.02 -4.22
C GLN A 597 10.75 -11.81 -4.00
N ILE A 598 12.02 -12.10 -3.74
CA ILE A 598 13.10 -11.12 -3.66
C ILE A 598 14.16 -11.53 -4.67
N GLN A 599 14.58 -10.58 -5.52
CA GLN A 599 15.66 -10.75 -6.49
C GLN A 599 16.82 -9.83 -6.16
N ASP A 600 18.01 -10.20 -6.63
CA ASP A 600 19.15 -9.31 -6.68
C ASP A 600 19.03 -8.28 -7.83
N PRO A 601 19.94 -7.32 -7.99
CA PRO A 601 19.92 -6.35 -9.09
C PRO A 601 19.96 -7.00 -10.48
N TYR A 602 20.54 -8.19 -10.59
CA TYR A 602 20.72 -8.92 -11.85
C TYR A 602 19.56 -9.82 -12.22
N GLY A 603 18.54 -9.91 -11.33
CA GLY A 603 17.34 -10.72 -11.56
C GLY A 603 17.41 -12.14 -11.01
N ASN A 604 18.50 -12.53 -10.31
CA ASN A 604 18.58 -13.84 -9.66
C ASN A 604 17.64 -13.88 -8.44
N ILE A 605 16.88 -14.94 -8.32
CA ILE A 605 15.94 -15.12 -7.21
C ILE A 605 16.71 -15.51 -5.94
N LEU A 606 16.68 -14.62 -4.94
CA LEU A 606 17.28 -14.85 -3.62
C LEU A 606 16.29 -15.50 -2.63
N PHE A 607 15.02 -15.19 -2.80
CA PHE A 607 13.94 -15.69 -1.96
C PHE A 607 12.66 -15.79 -2.77
N LYS A 608 11.93 -16.87 -2.59
CA LYS A 608 10.58 -17.07 -3.11
C LYS A 608 9.71 -17.62 -1.99
N THR A 609 8.57 -16.97 -1.74
CA THR A 609 7.64 -17.42 -0.71
C THR A 609 7.02 -18.76 -1.10
N ASN A 610 7.05 -19.72 -0.16
CA ASN A 610 6.30 -20.95 -0.22
C ASN A 610 5.11 -20.81 0.74
N PRO A 611 3.92 -20.39 0.26
CA PRO A 611 2.80 -20.12 1.13
C PRO A 611 2.18 -21.40 1.68
N VAL A 612 1.54 -21.28 2.83
CA VAL A 612 0.64 -22.29 3.36
C VAL A 612 -0.68 -22.21 2.60
N VAL A 613 -1.05 -23.25 1.87
CA VAL A 613 -2.21 -23.26 0.96
C VAL A 613 -3.27 -24.26 1.43
N VAL A 614 -4.51 -24.03 1.02
CA VAL A 614 -5.58 -25.01 1.18
C VAL A 614 -5.32 -26.19 0.25
N CYS A 615 -5.16 -27.38 0.79
CA CYS A 615 -4.97 -28.61 0.02
C CYS A 615 -6.26 -29.43 0.01
N ASP A 616 -6.56 -30.07 -1.13
CA ASP A 616 -7.58 -31.12 -1.22
C ASP A 616 -7.07 -32.42 -0.57
N GLU A 617 -7.99 -33.28 -0.12
CA GLU A 617 -7.64 -34.51 0.58
C GLU A 617 -6.75 -35.45 -0.25
N GLU A 618 -6.96 -35.48 -1.56
CA GLU A 618 -6.14 -36.26 -2.52
C GLU A 618 -4.68 -35.75 -2.58
N MET A 619 -4.46 -34.42 -2.45
CA MET A 619 -3.11 -33.85 -2.41
C MET A 619 -2.38 -34.16 -1.09
N ASN A 620 -3.09 -34.29 0.03
CA ASN A 620 -2.49 -34.65 1.30
C ASN A 620 -1.93 -36.11 1.28
N GLU A 621 -2.62 -37.04 0.65
CA GLU A 621 -2.13 -38.42 0.47
C GLU A 621 -0.93 -38.48 -0.47
N ALA A 622 -0.97 -37.75 -1.61
CA ALA A 622 0.14 -37.67 -2.54
C ALA A 622 1.40 -37.01 -1.92
N THR A 623 1.22 -35.98 -1.08
CA THR A 623 2.30 -35.29 -0.35
C THR A 623 2.92 -36.20 0.71
N THR A 624 2.12 -37.02 1.40
CA THR A 624 2.60 -38.00 2.38
C THR A 624 3.36 -39.14 1.69
N ILE A 625 2.94 -39.55 0.50
CA ILE A 625 3.61 -40.58 -0.30
C ILE A 625 4.95 -40.05 -0.86
N ALA A 626 5.00 -38.75 -1.33
CA ALA A 626 6.23 -38.15 -1.83
C ALA A 626 7.31 -37.99 -0.75
N THR A 627 6.95 -37.73 0.52
CA THR A 627 7.89 -37.68 1.63
C THR A 627 8.54 -39.02 1.98
N ASN A 628 7.87 -40.15 1.65
CA ASN A 628 8.38 -41.50 1.90
C ASN A 628 9.27 -42.05 0.75
N PHE A 629 9.30 -41.42 -0.44
CA PHE A 629 10.05 -41.92 -1.61
C PHE A 629 11.31 -41.10 -1.97
N THR A 630 11.61 -39.98 -1.29
CA THR A 630 12.74 -39.10 -1.64
C THR A 630 13.92 -39.20 -0.66
N THR A 631 14.41 -40.43 -0.40
CA THR A 631 15.73 -40.66 0.21
C THR A 631 16.67 -41.41 -0.73
N GLN A 632 16.73 -41.07 -2.02
CA GLN A 632 17.91 -41.41 -2.85
C GLN A 632 17.87 -40.66 -4.19
N ASN A 633 18.92 -39.85 -4.42
CA ASN A 633 19.42 -39.33 -5.70
C ASN A 633 18.60 -38.27 -6.44
N ASN A 634 18.92 -36.97 -6.32
CA ASN A 634 19.61 -36.19 -7.35
C ASN A 634 19.59 -34.69 -7.03
N GLU A 635 20.74 -34.08 -7.16
CA GLU A 635 21.00 -32.64 -7.07
C GLU A 635 20.19 -31.86 -8.13
N ASN A 636 19.64 -30.70 -7.73
CA ASN A 636 19.09 -29.63 -8.58
C ASN A 636 17.71 -29.80 -9.23
N LYS A 637 16.68 -30.17 -8.44
CA LYS A 637 15.32 -29.63 -8.60
C LYS A 637 14.66 -29.60 -7.20
N THR A 638 14.72 -28.47 -6.53
CA THR A 638 13.88 -28.24 -5.33
C THR A 638 12.43 -28.14 -5.78
N ASN A 639 11.76 -29.29 -5.89
CA ASN A 639 10.30 -29.33 -5.83
C ASN A 639 9.91 -28.87 -4.42
N GLN A 640 9.59 -27.57 -4.28
CA GLN A 640 9.03 -27.05 -3.05
C GLN A 640 7.64 -27.69 -2.86
N ILE A 641 7.55 -28.65 -1.93
CA ILE A 641 6.30 -29.29 -1.55
C ILE A 641 5.42 -28.18 -0.93
N ALA A 642 4.20 -28.03 -1.45
CA ALA A 642 3.25 -27.08 -0.92
C ALA A 642 2.95 -27.41 0.55
N GLN A 643 3.03 -26.42 1.43
CA GLN A 643 2.64 -26.56 2.84
C GLN A 643 1.12 -26.46 2.96
N CYS A 644 0.45 -27.52 3.41
CA CYS A 644 -1.00 -27.50 3.59
C CYS A 644 -1.41 -26.72 4.84
N ALA A 645 -2.42 -25.88 4.71
CA ALA A 645 -3.01 -25.11 5.81
C ALA A 645 -3.72 -26.05 6.80
N PRO A 646 -3.51 -25.91 8.11
CA PRO A 646 -4.20 -26.73 9.11
C PRO A 646 -5.70 -26.46 9.06
N ARG A 647 -6.50 -27.53 9.09
CA ARG A 647 -7.95 -27.43 9.25
C ARG A 647 -8.29 -27.21 10.72
N ILE A 648 -8.92 -26.11 11.05
CA ILE A 648 -9.25 -25.68 12.43
C ILE A 648 -10.70 -25.90 12.80
N ILE A 649 -11.59 -25.98 11.81
CA ILE A 649 -13.01 -26.36 11.93
C ILE A 649 -13.38 -27.29 10.79
N SER A 650 -14.47 -28.06 10.95
CA SER A 650 -14.92 -28.94 9.88
C SER A 650 -15.40 -28.19 8.63
N LYS A 651 -15.32 -28.84 7.45
CA LYS A 651 -15.85 -28.28 6.18
C LYS A 651 -17.33 -27.92 6.33
N GLN A 652 -18.08 -28.74 7.07
CA GLN A 652 -19.52 -28.57 7.32
C GLN A 652 -19.76 -27.30 8.15
N ASN A 653 -19.00 -27.09 9.25
CA ASN A 653 -19.12 -25.90 10.08
C ASN A 653 -18.81 -24.64 9.27
N ALA A 654 -17.70 -24.64 8.51
CA ALA A 654 -17.30 -23.52 7.67
C ALA A 654 -18.40 -23.16 6.65
N PHE A 655 -18.94 -24.16 5.94
CA PHE A 655 -20.03 -23.96 4.98
C PHE A 655 -21.29 -23.40 5.64
N LEU A 656 -21.74 -23.99 6.76
CA LEU A 656 -22.96 -23.55 7.45
C LEU A 656 -22.88 -22.09 7.91
N ILE A 657 -21.69 -21.65 8.37
CA ILE A 657 -21.48 -20.25 8.75
C ILE A 657 -21.46 -19.36 7.51
N ALA A 658 -20.76 -19.76 6.43
CA ALA A 658 -20.73 -18.98 5.17
C ALA A 658 -22.14 -18.83 4.58
N ASP A 659 -22.95 -19.88 4.58
CA ASP A 659 -24.34 -19.87 4.11
C ASP A 659 -25.27 -19.03 5.01
N ALA A 660 -25.05 -19.06 6.33
CA ALA A 660 -25.76 -18.14 7.24
C ALA A 660 -25.35 -16.67 7.03
N MET A 661 -24.06 -16.40 6.70
CA MET A 661 -23.58 -15.05 6.33
C MET A 661 -24.07 -14.62 4.94
N HIS A 662 -24.32 -15.55 4.01
CA HIS A 662 -25.00 -15.29 2.75
C HIS A 662 -26.40 -14.70 3.01
N SER A 663 -27.15 -15.31 3.97
CA SER A 663 -28.44 -14.73 4.42
C SER A 663 -28.30 -13.33 5.06
N GLY A 664 -27.09 -12.97 5.53
CA GLY A 664 -26.75 -11.62 6.00
C GLY A 664 -26.84 -10.56 4.91
N ILE A 665 -26.62 -10.94 3.64
CA ILE A 665 -26.77 -10.08 2.45
C ILE A 665 -28.17 -10.27 1.86
N TRP A 666 -28.61 -11.50 1.62
CA TRP A 666 -29.79 -11.80 0.82
C TRP A 666 -31.09 -11.91 1.62
N GLY A 667 -31.01 -11.98 2.96
CA GLY A 667 -32.18 -12.12 3.81
C GLY A 667 -32.84 -13.50 3.70
N GLY A 668 -34.13 -13.56 3.87
CA GLY A 668 -34.92 -14.78 3.75
C GLY A 668 -36.41 -14.55 3.92
N GLY A 669 -37.19 -15.61 3.79
CA GLY A 669 -38.65 -15.55 3.80
C GLY A 669 -39.24 -15.02 2.49
N SER A 670 -40.52 -14.76 2.49
CA SER A 670 -41.30 -14.21 1.36
C SER A 670 -41.94 -12.87 1.72
N TRP A 671 -41.58 -11.81 0.98
CA TRP A 671 -42.19 -10.49 1.18
C TRP A 671 -43.69 -10.48 0.82
N ALA A 672 -44.10 -11.22 -0.21
CA ALA A 672 -45.47 -11.34 -0.64
C ALA A 672 -46.35 -11.96 0.46
N GLN A 673 -45.76 -12.89 1.25
CA GLN A 673 -46.41 -13.60 2.34
C GLN A 673 -46.11 -12.99 3.72
N LYS A 674 -45.55 -11.78 3.78
CA LYS A 674 -45.23 -11.05 5.01
C LYS A 674 -44.28 -11.79 5.97
N THR A 675 -43.56 -12.82 5.49
CA THR A 675 -42.53 -13.55 6.26
C THR A 675 -41.13 -13.12 5.91
N GLY A 676 -40.98 -12.19 4.92
CA GLY A 676 -39.70 -11.67 4.46
C GLY A 676 -38.96 -10.89 5.52
N TRP A 677 -37.65 -11.04 5.53
CA TRP A 677 -36.73 -10.25 6.36
C TRP A 677 -35.41 -9.99 5.64
N SER A 678 -34.82 -8.83 5.91
CA SER A 678 -33.50 -8.46 5.36
C SER A 678 -32.39 -8.76 6.34
N GLY A 679 -31.23 -9.12 5.81
CA GLY A 679 -29.97 -9.12 6.55
C GLY A 679 -29.40 -7.72 6.72
N THR A 680 -28.44 -7.55 7.63
CA THR A 680 -27.82 -6.25 7.88
C THR A 680 -26.92 -5.75 6.74
N GLY A 681 -26.44 -6.66 5.90
CA GLY A 681 -25.56 -6.39 4.75
C GLY A 681 -26.30 -6.25 3.41
N TRP A 682 -27.60 -6.02 3.39
CA TRP A 682 -28.46 -6.01 2.20
C TRP A 682 -27.99 -5.09 1.06
N ARG A 683 -27.25 -4.01 1.38
CA ARG A 683 -26.70 -3.09 0.35
C ARG A 683 -25.76 -3.79 -0.63
N ALA A 684 -25.10 -4.87 -0.23
CA ALA A 684 -24.23 -5.64 -1.11
C ALA A 684 -24.97 -6.35 -2.25
N GLN A 685 -26.30 -6.43 -2.21
CA GLN A 685 -27.14 -6.92 -3.32
C GLN A 685 -26.96 -6.08 -4.60
N SER A 686 -26.52 -4.81 -4.46
CA SER A 686 -26.21 -3.93 -5.61
C SER A 686 -25.05 -4.44 -6.49
N LEU A 687 -24.27 -5.41 -6.02
CA LEU A 687 -23.22 -6.08 -6.83
C LEU A 687 -23.80 -7.15 -7.78
N ASP A 688 -25.07 -7.51 -7.60
CA ASP A 688 -25.79 -8.55 -8.36
C ASP A 688 -25.03 -9.88 -8.45
N ARG A 689 -24.42 -10.31 -7.33
CA ARG A 689 -23.63 -11.54 -7.23
C ARG A 689 -24.13 -12.42 -6.08
N ARG A 690 -24.57 -13.63 -6.43
CA ARG A 690 -25.13 -14.59 -5.47
C ARG A 690 -24.08 -15.40 -4.69
N ASP A 691 -22.81 -15.30 -5.05
CA ASP A 691 -21.72 -16.00 -4.38
C ASP A 691 -21.13 -15.26 -3.16
N LEU A 692 -21.75 -14.16 -2.73
CA LEU A 692 -21.23 -13.30 -1.65
C LEU A 692 -21.85 -13.62 -0.29
N SER A 693 -20.97 -13.72 0.73
CA SER A 693 -21.31 -13.79 2.15
C SER A 693 -20.74 -12.59 2.90
N GLY A 694 -21.43 -12.08 3.93
CA GLY A 694 -20.92 -10.91 4.62
C GLY A 694 -21.56 -10.65 6.00
N LYS A 695 -20.81 -9.90 6.82
CA LYS A 695 -21.18 -9.53 8.18
C LYS A 695 -20.83 -8.08 8.47
N THR A 696 -21.79 -7.33 9.00
CA THR A 696 -21.57 -6.00 9.56
C THR A 696 -21.05 -6.08 11.00
N GLY A 697 -20.15 -5.17 11.36
CA GLY A 697 -19.76 -4.90 12.73
C GLY A 697 -20.07 -3.45 13.12
N THR A 698 -20.58 -3.26 14.33
CA THR A 698 -20.82 -1.93 14.91
C THR A 698 -20.64 -2.08 16.42
N THR A 699 -19.78 -1.25 17.00
CA THR A 699 -19.63 -1.18 18.46
C THR A 699 -20.63 -0.21 19.08
N ASN A 700 -20.70 -0.19 20.40
CA ASN A 700 -21.55 0.75 21.12
C ASN A 700 -21.25 2.19 20.67
N ASP A 701 -22.29 3.01 20.55
CA ASP A 701 -22.23 4.41 20.12
C ASP A 701 -21.54 4.65 18.75
N SER A 702 -21.38 3.57 17.97
CA SER A 702 -20.72 3.62 16.66
C SER A 702 -19.30 4.19 16.73
N VAL A 703 -18.49 3.76 17.71
CA VAL A 703 -17.07 4.11 17.81
C VAL A 703 -16.29 3.44 16.68
N ASP A 704 -16.53 2.14 16.46
CA ASP A 704 -15.94 1.35 15.38
C ASP A 704 -17.05 0.76 14.51
N THR A 705 -16.85 0.85 13.20
CA THR A 705 -17.74 0.23 12.22
C THR A 705 -16.94 -0.65 11.27
N TRP A 706 -17.52 -1.80 10.93
CA TRP A 706 -16.88 -2.83 10.15
C TRP A 706 -17.82 -3.44 9.12
N PHE A 707 -17.23 -3.89 8.03
CA PHE A 707 -17.86 -4.87 7.15
C PHE A 707 -16.80 -5.88 6.68
N SER A 708 -17.06 -7.16 6.92
CA SER A 708 -16.25 -8.25 6.40
C SER A 708 -17.11 -9.14 5.52
N GLY A 709 -16.65 -9.41 4.31
CA GLY A 709 -17.39 -10.23 3.36
C GLY A 709 -16.47 -10.89 2.34
N PHE A 710 -16.94 -11.97 1.76
CA PHE A 710 -16.12 -12.84 0.92
C PHE A 710 -16.95 -13.63 -0.11
N ASN A 711 -16.23 -14.13 -1.11
CA ASN A 711 -16.56 -15.34 -1.87
C ASN A 711 -15.37 -16.32 -1.79
N LYS A 712 -15.36 -17.38 -2.59
CA LYS A 712 -14.28 -18.38 -2.61
C LYS A 712 -12.90 -17.80 -2.94
N ASN A 713 -12.83 -16.69 -3.70
CA ASN A 713 -11.60 -16.14 -4.28
C ASN A 713 -11.09 -14.86 -3.62
N VAL A 714 -11.97 -14.11 -2.98
CA VAL A 714 -11.65 -12.79 -2.40
C VAL A 714 -12.37 -12.64 -1.06
N LEU A 715 -11.60 -12.34 -0.02
CA LEU A 715 -12.11 -11.90 1.27
C LEU A 715 -11.65 -10.48 1.53
N THR A 716 -12.55 -9.62 1.98
CA THR A 716 -12.22 -8.22 2.29
C THR A 716 -12.85 -7.81 3.61
N SER A 717 -12.02 -7.19 4.46
CA SER A 717 -12.44 -6.55 5.72
C SER A 717 -12.18 -5.05 5.66
N VAL A 718 -13.20 -4.26 5.97
CA VAL A 718 -13.15 -2.80 6.02
C VAL A 718 -13.48 -2.33 7.43
N TRP A 719 -12.65 -1.44 7.97
CA TRP A 719 -12.87 -0.73 9.22
C TRP A 719 -12.98 0.77 8.99
N VAL A 720 -13.86 1.44 9.73
CA VAL A 720 -13.94 2.90 9.80
C VAL A 720 -14.19 3.32 11.25
N GLY A 721 -13.42 4.28 11.73
CA GLY A 721 -13.50 4.83 13.09
C GLY A 721 -12.55 6.00 13.29
N PHE A 722 -12.42 6.47 14.51
CA PHE A 722 -11.42 7.46 14.90
C PHE A 722 -10.23 6.79 15.60
N ASP A 723 -9.04 7.34 15.47
CA ASP A 723 -7.87 6.84 16.21
C ASP A 723 -8.07 6.95 17.72
N ASN A 724 -8.70 8.03 18.18
CA ASN A 724 -9.13 8.15 19.57
C ASN A 724 -10.44 7.36 19.79
N PRO A 725 -10.41 6.28 20.57
CA PRO A 725 -11.59 5.45 20.85
C PRO A 725 -12.68 6.15 21.69
N GLY A 726 -12.40 7.32 22.26
CA GLY A 726 -13.43 8.16 22.90
C GLY A 726 -14.34 8.89 21.91
N ASN A 727 -14.00 8.88 20.61
CA ASN A 727 -14.75 9.55 19.58
C ASN A 727 -15.70 8.58 18.87
N THR A 728 -16.95 9.01 18.71
CA THR A 728 -18.01 8.27 18.01
C THR A 728 -18.18 8.79 16.58
N LEU A 729 -18.62 7.95 15.65
CA LEU A 729 -18.93 8.35 14.27
C LEU A 729 -20.23 9.18 14.16
N GLY A 730 -21.06 9.15 15.17
CA GLY A 730 -22.21 10.02 15.31
C GLY A 730 -23.39 9.70 14.41
N ARG A 731 -24.05 10.75 13.93
CA ARG A 731 -25.29 10.66 13.15
C ARG A 731 -25.38 11.79 12.14
N SER A 732 -25.72 11.48 10.90
CA SER A 732 -26.08 12.48 9.88
C SER A 732 -27.61 12.65 9.76
N THR A 733 -28.05 13.83 9.37
CA THR A 733 -29.43 14.12 9.05
C THR A 733 -29.64 14.14 7.53
N TYR A 734 -30.87 13.96 7.06
CA TYR A 734 -31.19 14.04 5.64
C TYR A 734 -30.89 15.46 5.09
N ASN A 735 -30.29 15.54 3.90
CA ASN A 735 -30.00 16.81 3.22
C ASN A 735 -30.90 16.98 2.00
N ASN A 736 -31.83 17.94 2.06
CA ASN A 736 -32.81 18.17 1.00
C ASN A 736 -32.22 18.61 -0.35
N ASN A 737 -30.94 19.01 -0.37
CA ASN A 737 -30.21 19.37 -1.61
C ASN A 737 -29.67 18.16 -2.36
N LEU A 738 -29.66 16.96 -1.74
CA LEU A 738 -29.14 15.74 -2.31
C LEU A 738 -30.31 14.81 -2.68
N ASP A 739 -29.98 13.81 -3.51
CA ASP A 739 -30.98 12.81 -3.94
C ASP A 739 -31.39 11.83 -2.82
N SER A 740 -32.40 11.01 -3.10
CA SER A 740 -32.93 10.02 -2.15
C SER A 740 -32.00 8.86 -1.84
N SER A 741 -30.93 8.67 -2.60
CA SER A 741 -29.94 7.59 -2.40
C SER A 741 -28.95 7.87 -1.26
N GLN A 742 -28.95 9.12 -0.73
CA GLN A 742 -28.05 9.54 0.33
C GLN A 742 -28.16 8.68 1.59
N ILE A 743 -27.02 8.42 2.22
CA ILE A 743 -26.97 7.74 3.51
C ILE A 743 -27.20 8.75 4.64
N SER A 744 -28.14 8.47 5.52
CA SER A 744 -28.46 9.31 6.67
C SER A 744 -28.82 8.49 7.91
N GLY A 745 -28.90 9.12 9.09
CA GLY A 745 -29.17 8.51 10.38
C GLY A 745 -27.92 8.15 11.16
N ALA A 746 -28.03 7.35 12.22
CA ALA A 746 -26.90 6.89 13.01
C ALA A 746 -25.93 6.06 12.16
N GLU A 747 -24.62 6.30 12.32
CA GLU A 747 -23.59 5.55 11.63
C GLU A 747 -23.55 4.09 12.09
N SER A 748 -23.19 3.19 11.20
CA SER A 748 -23.12 1.74 11.47
C SER A 748 -22.30 1.05 10.40
N GLY A 749 -21.90 -0.20 10.63
CA GLY A 749 -21.16 -0.99 9.64
C GLY A 749 -21.82 -1.01 8.25
N ALA A 750 -23.15 -1.09 8.19
CA ALA A 750 -23.90 -1.05 6.93
C ALA A 750 -23.91 0.30 6.21
N LYS A 751 -23.66 1.41 6.93
CA LYS A 751 -23.69 2.77 6.39
C LYS A 751 -22.30 3.38 6.20
N THR A 752 -21.35 2.93 7.00
CA THR A 752 -20.03 3.56 7.09
C THR A 752 -18.92 2.70 6.49
N ALA A 753 -18.88 1.39 6.77
CA ALA A 753 -17.83 0.50 6.26
C ALA A 753 -18.26 -0.25 4.97
N GLN A 754 -19.50 -0.69 4.91
CA GLN A 754 -20.00 -1.48 3.77
C GLN A 754 -19.95 -0.76 2.42
N PRO A 755 -20.19 0.56 2.29
CA PRO A 755 -20.10 1.23 0.99
C PRO A 755 -18.69 1.12 0.37
N ALA A 756 -17.61 1.29 1.17
CA ALA A 756 -16.25 1.08 0.69
C ALA A 756 -16.01 -0.39 0.27
N TRP A 757 -16.55 -1.35 1.02
CA TRP A 757 -16.47 -2.75 0.66
C TRP A 757 -17.16 -3.05 -0.67
N ILE A 758 -18.34 -2.48 -0.92
CA ILE A 758 -19.09 -2.65 -2.18
C ILE A 758 -18.31 -2.05 -3.35
N GLU A 759 -17.82 -0.81 -3.22
CA GLU A 759 -17.04 -0.15 -4.26
C GLU A 759 -15.77 -0.95 -4.59
N PHE A 760 -15.06 -1.40 -3.58
CA PHE A 760 -13.87 -2.24 -3.74
C PHE A 760 -14.19 -3.58 -4.41
N MET A 761 -15.18 -4.34 -3.90
CA MET A 761 -15.51 -5.68 -4.41
C MET A 761 -16.02 -5.64 -5.85
N LYS A 762 -16.70 -4.56 -6.26
CA LYS A 762 -17.09 -4.35 -7.65
C LYS A 762 -15.88 -4.41 -8.60
N ALA A 763 -14.80 -3.75 -8.24
CA ALA A 763 -13.57 -3.75 -9.03
C ALA A 763 -12.75 -5.05 -8.85
N ALA A 764 -12.67 -5.57 -7.62
CA ALA A 764 -11.89 -6.76 -7.31
C ALA A 764 -12.47 -8.05 -7.92
N LEU A 765 -13.76 -8.07 -8.22
CA LEU A 765 -14.47 -9.19 -8.83
C LEU A 765 -14.79 -8.98 -10.32
N GLU A 766 -14.37 -7.86 -10.90
CA GLU A 766 -14.58 -7.61 -12.33
C GLU A 766 -13.89 -8.67 -13.19
N GLY A 767 -14.65 -9.28 -14.10
CA GLY A 767 -14.17 -10.37 -14.98
C GLY A 767 -13.98 -11.73 -14.28
N ILE A 768 -14.29 -11.83 -12.97
CA ILE A 768 -14.23 -13.09 -12.24
C ILE A 768 -15.65 -13.69 -12.20
N PRO A 769 -15.84 -14.93 -12.73
CA PRO A 769 -17.15 -15.59 -12.68
C PRO A 769 -17.61 -15.83 -11.23
N GLU A 770 -18.91 -15.96 -11.03
CA GLU A 770 -19.45 -16.39 -9.74
C GLU A 770 -18.93 -17.80 -9.37
N ALA A 771 -18.52 -17.94 -8.13
CA ALA A 771 -18.00 -19.18 -7.59
C ALA A 771 -18.62 -19.43 -6.21
N PRO A 772 -19.87 -19.96 -6.15
CA PRO A 772 -20.52 -20.27 -4.88
C PRO A 772 -19.71 -21.30 -4.10
N ILE A 773 -19.80 -21.24 -2.77
CA ILE A 773 -19.24 -22.26 -1.89
C ILE A 773 -20.22 -23.43 -1.90
N GLU A 774 -19.78 -24.55 -2.44
CA GLU A 774 -20.64 -25.74 -2.54
C GLU A 774 -20.76 -26.46 -1.18
N PRO A 775 -21.94 -27.07 -0.89
CA PRO A 775 -22.13 -27.87 0.32
C PRO A 775 -21.23 -29.10 0.32
N PRO A 776 -20.36 -29.28 1.33
CA PRO A 776 -19.45 -30.40 1.40
C PRO A 776 -20.22 -31.72 1.73
N GLU A 777 -19.57 -32.85 1.46
CA GLU A 777 -20.05 -34.14 1.88
C GLU A 777 -20.34 -34.19 3.40
N GLY A 778 -21.33 -34.97 3.80
CA GLY A 778 -21.76 -35.09 5.19
C GLY A 778 -22.87 -34.11 5.58
N LEU A 779 -23.19 -33.14 4.74
CA LEU A 779 -24.39 -32.29 4.92
C LEU A 779 -25.60 -32.95 4.23
N VAL A 780 -26.76 -32.72 4.85
CA VAL A 780 -28.06 -33.09 4.29
C VAL A 780 -28.97 -31.85 4.23
N SER A 781 -29.70 -31.71 3.12
CA SER A 781 -30.66 -30.61 2.94
C SER A 781 -32.04 -31.14 3.23
N ILE A 782 -32.69 -30.66 4.28
CA ILE A 782 -33.96 -31.19 4.79
C ILE A 782 -34.96 -30.02 4.92
N ARG A 783 -36.22 -30.33 4.58
CA ARG A 783 -37.29 -29.34 4.70
C ARG A 783 -37.78 -29.23 6.15
N ILE A 784 -37.74 -28.01 6.68
CA ILE A 784 -38.14 -27.67 8.04
C ILE A 784 -39.28 -26.64 8.06
N ASP A 785 -40.05 -26.66 9.13
CA ASP A 785 -40.97 -25.62 9.51
C ASP A 785 -40.19 -24.39 10.07
N LEU A 786 -40.54 -23.19 9.63
CA LEU A 786 -39.80 -21.99 9.97
C LEU A 786 -39.99 -21.51 11.41
N ALA A 787 -41.13 -21.90 12.04
CA ALA A 787 -41.45 -21.48 13.41
C ALA A 787 -40.83 -22.41 14.45
N THR A 788 -40.80 -23.71 14.16
CA THR A 788 -40.37 -24.75 15.12
C THR A 788 -38.98 -25.30 14.85
N GLY A 789 -38.48 -25.22 13.63
CA GLY A 789 -37.22 -25.86 13.20
C GLY A 789 -37.31 -27.36 13.04
N LEU A 790 -38.51 -27.98 13.19
CA LEU A 790 -38.77 -29.40 13.03
C LEU A 790 -39.02 -29.75 11.57
N LEU A 791 -39.04 -31.04 11.23
CA LEU A 791 -39.37 -31.53 9.89
C LEU A 791 -40.75 -31.05 9.44
N SER A 792 -40.91 -30.72 8.16
CA SER A 792 -42.17 -30.24 7.60
C SER A 792 -42.51 -30.99 6.29
N HIS A 793 -43.75 -31.40 6.16
CA HIS A 793 -44.35 -31.86 4.92
C HIS A 793 -44.93 -30.75 4.06
N LYS A 794 -45.02 -29.52 4.60
CA LYS A 794 -45.58 -28.36 3.87
C LYS A 794 -44.64 -27.90 2.79
N ASN A 795 -45.19 -27.49 1.63
CA ASN A 795 -44.45 -26.91 0.49
C ASN A 795 -44.70 -25.40 0.30
N ASP A 796 -45.20 -24.77 1.36
CA ASP A 796 -45.52 -23.34 1.35
C ASP A 796 -44.45 -22.45 1.99
N TYR A 797 -44.74 -21.19 2.10
CA TYR A 797 -43.87 -20.16 2.66
C TYR A 797 -43.58 -20.31 4.17
N THR A 798 -44.25 -21.23 4.87
CA THR A 798 -43.98 -21.56 6.31
C THR A 798 -42.88 -22.57 6.47
N SER A 799 -42.39 -23.17 5.37
CA SER A 799 -41.32 -24.14 5.33
C SER A 799 -40.18 -23.73 4.39
N ARG A 800 -39.02 -24.32 4.59
CA ARG A 800 -37.86 -24.20 3.70
C ARG A 800 -36.91 -25.39 3.84
N PHE A 801 -36.02 -25.55 2.85
CA PHE A 801 -34.86 -26.41 3.00
C PHE A 801 -33.79 -25.75 3.87
N GLU A 802 -33.22 -26.50 4.80
CA GLU A 802 -32.10 -26.09 5.66
C GLU A 802 -31.02 -27.16 5.64
N TYR A 803 -29.75 -26.73 5.72
CA TYR A 803 -28.62 -27.68 5.77
C TYR A 803 -28.32 -28.08 7.20
N PHE A 804 -28.03 -29.41 7.37
CA PHE A 804 -27.65 -30.01 8.62
C PHE A 804 -26.46 -30.94 8.45
N ASP A 805 -25.57 -31.00 9.43
CA ASP A 805 -24.70 -32.17 9.56
C ASP A 805 -25.55 -33.40 9.83
N LYS A 806 -25.26 -34.55 9.18
CA LYS A 806 -26.08 -35.77 9.20
C LYS A 806 -26.53 -36.15 10.62
N GLY A 807 -25.63 -36.00 11.61
CA GLY A 807 -25.90 -36.34 13.01
C GLY A 807 -26.79 -35.34 13.79
N THR A 808 -27.06 -34.14 13.20
CA THR A 808 -27.74 -33.03 13.89
C THR A 808 -29.11 -32.70 13.28
N ALA A 809 -29.52 -33.40 12.24
CA ALA A 809 -30.81 -33.17 11.59
C ALA A 809 -31.98 -33.47 12.52
N PRO A 810 -33.09 -32.69 12.49
CA PRO A 810 -34.30 -33.00 13.28
C PRO A 810 -34.91 -34.34 12.84
N THR A 811 -35.39 -35.07 13.80
CA THR A 811 -36.06 -36.38 13.55
C THR A 811 -37.57 -36.30 13.76
N LYS A 812 -38.08 -35.25 14.38
CA LYS A 812 -39.48 -35.05 14.68
C LYS A 812 -40.15 -34.14 13.65
N TYR A 813 -41.32 -34.49 13.23
CA TYR A 813 -42.19 -33.64 12.41
C TYR A 813 -42.99 -32.67 13.27
N VAL A 814 -43.35 -31.53 12.67
CA VAL A 814 -44.38 -30.65 13.23
C VAL A 814 -45.69 -31.41 13.27
N LEU A 815 -46.29 -31.51 14.44
CA LEU A 815 -47.65 -32.06 14.57
C LEU A 815 -48.60 -31.22 13.71
N SER A 816 -49.22 -31.84 12.72
CA SER A 816 -50.38 -31.26 12.04
C SER A 816 -51.45 -31.02 13.12
N GLN A 817 -51.81 -29.74 13.34
CA GLN A 817 -53.00 -29.51 14.16
C GLN A 817 -54.17 -30.21 13.47
N PRO A 818 -54.97 -31.04 14.22
CA PRO A 818 -56.18 -31.63 13.67
C PRO A 818 -57.07 -30.49 13.16
N THR A 819 -57.53 -30.56 11.91
CA THR A 819 -58.50 -29.66 11.30
C THR A 819 -59.92 -29.92 11.80
N ASP A 820 -60.09 -30.61 12.89
CA ASP A 820 -61.39 -30.90 13.53
C ASP A 820 -61.42 -30.29 14.93
N ILE A 821 -61.77 -29.01 14.99
CA ILE A 821 -62.33 -28.42 16.21
C ILE A 821 -63.83 -28.29 15.99
N PHE A 822 -64.58 -29.37 16.17
CA PHE A 822 -65.99 -29.42 16.58
C PHE A 822 -66.28 -30.81 17.10
N GLU A 823 -65.65 -31.19 18.22
CA GLU A 823 -66.26 -32.01 19.23
C GLU A 823 -66.16 -31.24 20.56
N GLU A 824 -67.31 -30.75 20.99
CA GLU A 824 -67.56 -30.27 22.33
C GLU A 824 -67.28 -31.41 23.32
N GLU A 825 -66.04 -31.48 23.85
CA GLU A 825 -65.85 -32.14 25.14
C GLU A 825 -66.32 -31.21 26.23
N THR A 826 -67.52 -31.52 26.77
CA THR A 826 -68.03 -31.05 28.09
C THR A 826 -66.93 -31.37 29.16
N LYS A 827 -66.10 -30.38 29.47
CA LYS A 827 -65.24 -30.46 30.66
C LYS A 827 -66.16 -30.41 31.91
N THR A 828 -66.16 -31.43 32.69
CA THR A 828 -66.69 -31.48 34.02
C THR A 828 -65.87 -30.51 34.92
N GLU A 829 -66.63 -29.78 35.82
CA GLU A 829 -66.13 -28.71 36.68
C GLU A 829 -65.11 -29.14 37.76
N GLU A 830 -64.50 -30.32 37.68
CA GLU A 830 -63.58 -30.84 38.75
C GLU A 830 -62.08 -30.66 38.49
N GLU A 831 -61.64 -29.99 37.39
CA GLU A 831 -60.25 -29.73 37.15
C GLU A 831 -59.82 -28.24 37.32
N LEU A 832 -60.54 -27.51 38.14
CA LEU A 832 -60.20 -26.04 38.34
C LEU A 832 -59.82 -25.74 39.81
N PHE A 833 -59.04 -26.65 40.47
CA PHE A 833 -58.43 -26.31 41.78
C PHE A 833 -56.96 -26.74 41.82
#